data_81f0859d824b091b65afe04946c871c6
#
_entry.id   81f0859d824b091b65afe04946c871c6
#
_cell.length_a   1.000
_cell.length_b   1.000
_cell.length_c   1.000
_cell.angle_alpha   90.00
_cell.angle_beta   90.00
_cell.angle_gamma   90.00
#
_symmetry.space_group_name_H-M   'P 1'
#
loop_
_entity.id
_entity.type
_entity.pdbx_description
1 polymer ?
#
loop_
_entity_poly.entity_id
_entity_poly.type
_entity_poly.pdbx_seq_one_letter_code
_entity_poly.pdbx_strand_id
1 'polypeptide(L)'
;MQRRASLITAAVCALGLTMLGVSAPAAADPDGQHGTDEGHLLGEGEWGKIALEAVVDLTDTPDLIADVTVSPDGNTAYLANWGEPDCAGPETGGQNSPDAGAYIVDISGIDTEEEFTPELIGFIPSHQDTRPGEGMQVIELTTQYFTGDVLLMNNEACGKNAKGGVSLYDVTDPSNPKKLSTNFGDREPGSSDTNEIHSAFAWDTGDRAYVVLTDNEESTDVDIFDITKPNRPRLVAEYDLNDFDVNQPELGLTDSFLHDMVVKQFGDQWIMLLSYWDGGYVLLDVTDPANAVFIGDTEFAEVDPELLESLGVSLTPEGNGHQAEFTIDGGLFIGTDEDFAPYRTDALNITTGEFAGEYESVIVPGGQPPAILDDLTLSGPVVYGGYGCPDSAAIPSPEDVPGYLDLLQPGDETIIVLQRGPTGDPSAPEEACFPGEKAHEAALAGWDAVLFVQRHVDPDTAFCGSGAFVDEIVAVCTTHEAFHKLFGLDPVEGPWTYPEDIAIGTIGERIEVGSIFDGWGYVHLFDTETLEERDTYAIDEAHDPDFAFGYGDLSVHEVAVDPQDPSLAYLSYYSGGLRAIQIMCDGVPYDPEVHVDTSGCELVEVGGYLDEHGNDFWGVETFVGEDGMTYILASDRDSGLWIFVDP
;
A
#
# COMPACT_ATOMS: atom_id res chain seq x y z
N MET A 1 -69.54 -22.14 24.36
CA MET A 1 -68.89 -22.92 23.31
C MET A 1 -67.67 -22.21 22.83
N GLN A 2 -66.55 -22.56 23.43
CA GLN A 2 -65.21 -21.98 23.10
C GLN A 2 -64.60 -22.80 22.00
N ARG A 3 -64.21 -22.14 20.91
CA ARG A 3 -63.29 -22.75 19.90
C ARG A 3 -61.89 -22.25 20.16
N ARG A 4 -60.99 -23.15 20.54
CA ARG A 4 -59.56 -22.95 20.61
C ARG A 4 -58.99 -22.93 19.18
N ALA A 5 -58.32 -21.87 18.81
CA ALA A 5 -57.46 -21.82 17.62
C ALA A 5 -56.05 -22.22 18.06
N SER A 6 -55.51 -23.26 17.44
CA SER A 6 -54.14 -23.71 17.59
C SER A 6 -53.25 -22.85 16.69
N LEU A 7 -52.35 -22.09 17.28
CA LEU A 7 -51.25 -21.49 16.57
C LEU A 7 -50.16 -22.56 16.33
N ILE A 8 -49.91 -22.84 15.07
CA ILE A 8 -48.74 -23.60 14.62
C ILE A 8 -47.60 -22.57 14.49
N THR A 9 -46.67 -22.62 15.40
CA THR A 9 -45.42 -21.85 15.32
C THR A 9 -44.47 -22.63 14.40
N ALA A 10 -44.31 -22.15 13.18
CA ALA A 10 -43.23 -22.61 12.31
C ALA A 10 -41.91 -22.01 12.83
N ALA A 11 -41.08 -22.84 13.42
CA ALA A 11 -39.71 -22.50 13.70
C ALA A 11 -38.93 -22.51 12.36
N VAL A 12 -38.66 -21.35 11.84
CA VAL A 12 -37.65 -21.18 10.80
C VAL A 12 -36.31 -21.29 11.51
N CYS A 13 -35.63 -22.42 11.34
CA CYS A 13 -34.19 -22.48 11.60
C CYS A 13 -33.51 -21.65 10.51
N ALA A 14 -33.18 -20.43 10.83
CA ALA A 14 -32.11 -19.73 10.14
C ALA A 14 -30.83 -20.47 10.53
N LEU A 15 -30.30 -21.29 9.62
CA LEU A 15 -28.89 -21.60 9.64
C LEU A 15 -28.18 -20.27 9.26
N GLY A 16 -27.65 -19.60 10.26
CA GLY A 16 -26.59 -18.63 10.04
C GLY A 16 -25.42 -19.43 9.45
N LEU A 17 -25.17 -19.30 8.17
CA LEU A 17 -23.81 -19.39 7.66
C LEU A 17 -23.09 -18.18 8.29
N THR A 18 -22.41 -18.41 9.37
CA THR A 18 -21.20 -17.65 9.64
C THR A 18 -20.28 -18.01 8.48
N MET A 19 -20.21 -17.15 7.48
CA MET A 19 -19.00 -17.02 6.71
C MET A 19 -17.94 -16.64 7.76
N LEU A 20 -17.10 -17.57 8.12
CA LEU A 20 -15.76 -17.28 8.55
C LEU A 20 -15.11 -16.77 7.26
N GLY A 21 -15.29 -15.47 6.99
CA GLY A 21 -14.30 -14.75 6.24
C GLY A 21 -13.00 -14.99 7.00
N VAL A 22 -12.17 -15.86 6.49
CA VAL A 22 -10.75 -15.71 6.66
C VAL A 22 -10.52 -14.46 5.81
N SER A 23 -10.51 -13.26 6.45
CA SER A 23 -9.82 -12.14 5.88
C SER A 23 -8.51 -12.75 5.38
N ALA A 24 -8.24 -12.66 4.08
CA ALA A 24 -6.85 -12.61 3.68
C ALA A 24 -6.24 -11.61 4.69
N PRO A 25 -5.07 -11.87 5.28
CA PRO A 25 -4.36 -10.76 5.87
C PRO A 25 -4.49 -9.70 4.78
N ALA A 26 -5.02 -8.52 5.11
CA ALA A 26 -4.84 -7.36 4.28
C ALA A 26 -3.43 -7.51 3.79
N ALA A 27 -3.20 -7.37 2.52
CA ALA A 27 -1.85 -7.34 2.09
C ALA A 27 -1.21 -6.32 3.02
N ALA A 28 -0.61 -6.81 4.12
CA ALA A 28 0.44 -6.09 4.76
C ALA A 28 1.18 -5.63 3.56
N ASP A 29 1.21 -4.34 3.36
CA ASP A 29 1.94 -3.69 2.35
C ASP A 29 2.89 -4.70 1.72
N PRO A 30 2.59 -5.20 0.53
CA PRO A 30 3.33 -6.36 0.05
C PRO A 30 4.77 -5.98 0.22
N ASP A 31 5.65 -6.91 0.63
CA ASP A 31 7.10 -6.65 0.70
C ASP A 31 7.67 -6.07 -0.62
N GLY A 32 6.84 -5.66 -1.53
CA GLY A 32 7.01 -4.92 -2.76
C GLY A 32 7.10 -3.41 -2.61
N GLN A 33 6.83 -2.83 -1.45
CA GLN A 33 7.22 -1.43 -1.16
C GLN A 33 8.75 -1.26 -1.11
N HIS A 34 9.47 -2.32 -1.23
CA HIS A 34 10.92 -2.32 -1.34
C HIS A 34 11.35 -2.46 -2.81
N GLY A 35 10.86 -1.57 -3.69
CA GLY A 35 11.26 -1.46 -5.06
C GLY A 35 11.37 -2.81 -5.78
N THR A 36 10.40 -3.12 -6.60
CA THR A 36 10.48 -4.30 -7.47
C THR A 36 11.37 -4.04 -8.68
N ASP A 37 11.72 -2.79 -8.93
CA ASP A 37 12.55 -2.40 -10.07
C ASP A 37 13.88 -1.80 -9.60
N GLU A 38 14.99 -2.43 -10.02
CA GLU A 38 16.32 -1.91 -9.76
C GLU A 38 16.56 -0.62 -10.57
N GLY A 39 17.11 0.39 -9.95
CA GLY A 39 17.54 1.61 -10.61
C GLY A 39 16.86 2.86 -10.06
N HIS A 40 17.15 3.97 -10.69
CA HIS A 40 16.60 5.28 -10.33
C HIS A 40 16.46 6.15 -11.55
N LEU A 41 15.46 7.00 -11.58
CA LEU A 41 15.44 8.14 -12.46
C LEU A 41 16.52 9.14 -12.01
N LEU A 42 17.31 9.64 -12.95
CA LEU A 42 18.45 10.51 -12.65
C LEU A 42 18.18 11.94 -13.11
N GLY A 43 18.51 12.95 -12.29
CA GLY A 43 18.26 14.35 -12.57
C GLY A 43 19.48 15.26 -12.50
N GLU A 44 19.24 16.56 -12.55
CA GLU A 44 20.26 17.63 -12.49
C GLU A 44 20.15 18.46 -11.20
N GLY A 45 19.47 17.96 -10.15
CA GLY A 45 19.24 18.63 -8.88
C GLY A 45 17.92 19.39 -8.83
N GLU A 46 17.92 20.54 -8.16
CA GLU A 46 16.75 21.36 -7.87
C GLU A 46 16.26 22.21 -9.03
N TRP A 47 14.95 22.43 -9.12
CA TRP A 47 14.37 23.46 -10.00
C TRP A 47 13.09 24.06 -9.40
N GLY A 48 12.75 25.27 -9.85
CA GLY A 48 11.49 25.94 -9.52
C GLY A 48 11.36 26.27 -8.04
N LYS A 49 10.33 25.75 -7.39
CA LYS A 49 9.95 26.03 -6.01
C LYS A 49 10.57 25.06 -4.98
N ILE A 50 11.64 24.41 -5.33
CA ILE A 50 12.41 23.54 -4.45
C ILE A 50 13.87 23.96 -4.48
N ALA A 51 14.47 24.15 -3.30
CA ALA A 51 15.91 24.33 -3.14
C ALA A 51 16.43 23.45 -2.01
N LEU A 52 17.51 22.69 -2.25
CA LEU A 52 18.11 21.81 -1.27
C LEU A 52 18.88 22.60 -0.20
N GLU A 53 18.58 22.37 1.07
CA GLU A 53 19.26 22.98 2.21
C GLU A 53 20.24 22.03 2.91
N ALA A 54 19.83 20.78 3.17
CA ALA A 54 20.68 19.81 3.86
C ALA A 54 20.27 18.36 3.59
N VAL A 55 21.23 17.44 3.82
CA VAL A 55 21.02 16.00 3.80
C VAL A 55 21.63 15.36 5.03
N VAL A 56 20.97 14.36 5.60
CA VAL A 56 21.49 13.56 6.71
C VAL A 56 21.42 12.09 6.31
N ASP A 57 22.57 11.51 6.02
CA ASP A 57 22.68 10.08 5.79
C ASP A 57 22.47 9.34 7.13
N LEU A 58 21.45 8.50 7.19
CA LEU A 58 21.07 7.70 8.38
C LEU A 58 21.43 6.22 8.21
N THR A 59 21.52 5.75 6.98
CA THR A 59 21.84 4.37 6.64
C THR A 59 22.76 4.29 5.43
N ASP A 60 23.56 3.21 5.37
CA ASP A 60 24.34 2.83 4.17
C ASP A 60 23.63 1.68 3.39
N THR A 61 22.48 1.23 3.88
CA THR A 61 21.70 0.14 3.29
C THR A 61 20.42 0.73 2.68
N PRO A 62 20.15 0.50 1.40
CA PRO A 62 18.93 1.01 0.77
C PRO A 62 17.65 0.39 1.36
N ASP A 63 16.52 0.97 1.08
CA ASP A 63 15.16 0.51 1.42
C ASP A 63 14.86 0.41 2.93
N LEU A 64 15.54 1.16 3.79
CA LEU A 64 15.31 1.08 5.23
C LEU A 64 14.53 2.25 5.82
N ILE A 65 14.62 3.42 5.22
CA ILE A 65 13.96 4.62 5.75
C ILE A 65 12.53 4.68 5.23
N ALA A 66 11.60 4.94 6.12
CA ALA A 66 10.19 5.10 5.82
C ALA A 66 9.74 6.55 6.12
N ASP A 67 8.63 6.75 6.77
CA ASP A 67 7.98 8.04 6.99
C ASP A 67 8.83 9.07 7.77
N VAL A 68 8.50 10.35 7.58
CA VAL A 68 9.14 11.50 8.23
C VAL A 68 8.10 12.41 8.88
N THR A 69 8.40 12.90 10.07
CA THR A 69 7.57 13.92 10.75
C THR A 69 8.45 14.94 11.48
N VAL A 70 7.90 16.11 11.78
CA VAL A 70 8.60 17.20 12.46
C VAL A 70 7.92 17.58 13.77
N SER A 71 8.71 17.98 14.77
CA SER A 71 8.16 18.55 16.01
C SER A 71 7.38 19.84 15.74
N PRO A 72 6.34 20.14 16.53
CA PRO A 72 5.53 21.35 16.33
C PRO A 72 6.30 22.68 16.38
N ASP A 73 7.48 22.68 16.96
CA ASP A 73 8.37 23.86 17.01
C ASP A 73 9.38 23.92 15.85
N GLY A 74 9.34 22.93 14.91
CA GLY A 74 10.22 22.88 13.75
C GLY A 74 11.69 22.55 14.05
N ASN A 75 12.01 22.09 15.26
CA ASN A 75 13.40 21.91 15.69
C ASN A 75 13.91 20.47 15.63
N THR A 76 13.02 19.49 15.48
CA THR A 76 13.39 18.08 15.51
C THR A 76 12.63 17.30 14.46
N ALA A 77 13.33 16.59 13.60
CA ALA A 77 12.75 15.63 12.67
C ALA A 77 12.83 14.20 13.24
N TYR A 78 11.84 13.39 12.93
CA TYR A 78 11.79 11.98 13.26
C TYR A 78 11.58 11.19 11.97
N LEU A 79 12.35 10.12 11.78
CA LEU A 79 12.22 9.26 10.61
C LEU A 79 11.99 7.84 11.05
N ALA A 80 10.97 7.21 10.51
CA ALA A 80 10.74 5.80 10.65
C ALA A 80 11.86 5.01 9.94
N ASN A 81 12.23 3.88 10.51
CA ASN A 81 13.18 2.96 9.92
C ASN A 81 12.65 1.53 10.08
N TRP A 82 12.35 0.90 8.97
CA TRP A 82 11.88 -0.48 8.97
C TRP A 82 12.93 -1.47 9.48
N GLY A 83 14.21 -1.14 9.36
CA GLY A 83 15.29 -2.09 9.56
C GLY A 83 15.31 -3.12 8.44
N GLU A 84 16.01 -4.24 8.67
CA GLU A 84 16.04 -5.27 7.65
C GLU A 84 14.69 -5.93 7.44
N PRO A 85 14.39 -6.38 6.20
CA PRO A 85 13.20 -7.15 5.91
C PRO A 85 13.02 -8.32 6.88
N ASP A 86 11.80 -8.68 7.20
CA ASP A 86 11.42 -9.81 8.05
C ASP A 86 11.97 -9.81 9.50
N CYS A 87 12.48 -8.68 10.02
CA CYS A 87 13.07 -8.54 11.37
C CYS A 87 14.19 -9.53 11.72
N ALA A 88 14.66 -10.32 10.81
CA ALA A 88 15.56 -11.42 11.03
C ALA A 88 16.59 -11.61 9.92
N GLY A 89 16.90 -10.53 9.22
CA GLY A 89 17.82 -10.51 8.10
C GLY A 89 19.20 -11.09 8.40
N PRO A 90 19.99 -11.38 7.37
CA PRO A 90 21.32 -11.93 7.53
C PRO A 90 22.25 -11.01 8.32
N GLU A 91 22.05 -9.72 8.27
CA GLU A 91 22.80 -8.70 9.01
C GLU A 91 22.55 -8.79 10.51
N THR A 92 21.33 -9.13 10.92
CA THR A 92 20.98 -9.36 12.34
C THR A 92 21.36 -10.75 12.82
N GLY A 93 21.79 -11.64 11.94
CA GLY A 93 22.12 -13.03 12.27
C GLY A 93 20.91 -13.85 12.73
N GLY A 94 19.72 -13.52 12.21
CA GLY A 94 18.46 -14.20 12.55
C GLY A 94 17.85 -13.72 13.85
N GLN A 95 18.11 -12.48 14.25
CA GLN A 95 17.46 -11.79 15.37
C GLN A 95 16.61 -10.65 14.80
N ASN A 96 15.74 -10.06 15.62
CA ASN A 96 15.01 -8.85 15.24
C ASN A 96 15.98 -7.77 14.79
N SER A 97 15.56 -6.98 13.82
CA SER A 97 16.34 -5.85 13.37
C SER A 97 16.64 -4.91 14.54
N PRO A 98 17.91 -4.64 14.86
CA PRO A 98 18.26 -3.76 15.98
C PRO A 98 18.04 -2.28 15.64
N ASP A 99 17.83 -1.95 14.38
CA ASP A 99 17.67 -0.62 13.83
C ASP A 99 16.22 -0.31 13.36
N ALA A 100 15.28 -1.24 13.49
CA ALA A 100 13.86 -0.92 13.35
C ALA A 100 13.41 0.02 14.48
N GLY A 101 12.82 1.16 14.11
CA GLY A 101 12.43 2.19 15.07
C GLY A 101 12.37 3.58 14.46
N ALA A 102 12.62 4.62 15.25
CA ALA A 102 12.62 6.00 14.78
C ALA A 102 13.94 6.71 15.09
N TYR A 103 14.58 7.28 14.07
CA TYR A 103 15.69 8.21 14.22
C TYR A 103 15.19 9.56 14.73
N ILE A 104 16.03 10.26 15.49
CA ILE A 104 15.77 11.61 16.02
C ILE A 104 16.89 12.52 15.53
N VAL A 105 16.55 13.49 14.71
CA VAL A 105 17.49 14.44 14.09
C VAL A 105 17.20 15.83 14.59
N ASP A 106 18.21 16.50 15.18
CA ASP A 106 18.15 17.90 15.53
C ASP A 106 18.33 18.74 14.25
N ILE A 107 17.30 19.49 13.90
CA ILE A 107 17.26 20.41 12.78
C ILE A 107 17.14 21.88 13.23
N SER A 108 17.31 22.13 14.54
CA SER A 108 17.27 23.47 15.09
C SER A 108 18.34 24.37 14.47
N GLY A 109 17.95 25.57 14.10
CA GLY A 109 18.84 26.54 13.48
C GLY A 109 18.84 26.56 11.95
N ILE A 110 18.07 25.67 11.29
CA ILE A 110 17.93 25.68 9.84
C ILE A 110 17.50 27.05 9.29
N ASP A 111 16.65 27.75 10.02
CA ASP A 111 16.07 29.04 9.68
C ASP A 111 16.85 30.26 10.20
N THR A 112 17.95 30.05 10.91
CA THR A 112 18.69 31.14 11.63
C THR A 112 20.19 31.12 11.44
N GLU A 113 20.81 30.03 11.03
CA GLU A 113 22.27 29.88 10.92
C GLU A 113 22.74 29.98 9.45
N GLU A 114 23.84 30.74 9.21
CA GLU A 114 24.46 30.83 7.86
C GLU A 114 25.13 29.52 7.40
N GLU A 115 25.50 28.64 8.33
CA GLU A 115 26.07 27.31 8.08
C GLU A 115 25.31 26.30 8.96
N PHE A 116 24.17 25.86 8.51
CA PHE A 116 23.34 24.86 9.17
C PHE A 116 23.90 23.44 8.96
N THR A 117 23.87 22.64 10.01
CA THR A 117 24.23 21.21 9.92
C THR A 117 23.34 20.41 10.86
N PRO A 118 22.39 19.62 10.32
CA PRO A 118 21.56 18.75 11.15
C PRO A 118 22.39 17.67 11.85
N GLU A 119 21.96 17.23 13.04
CA GLU A 119 22.67 16.27 13.87
C GLU A 119 21.76 15.11 14.31
N LEU A 120 22.16 13.88 14.05
CA LEU A 120 21.51 12.69 14.63
C LEU A 120 21.74 12.67 16.14
N ILE A 121 20.68 12.85 16.95
CA ILE A 121 20.77 12.96 18.41
C ILE A 121 20.23 11.74 19.16
N GLY A 122 19.46 10.86 18.51
CA GLY A 122 18.87 9.72 19.19
C GLY A 122 18.21 8.70 18.28
N PHE A 123 17.73 7.63 18.91
CA PHE A 123 16.97 6.57 18.26
C PHE A 123 15.98 5.95 19.24
N ILE A 124 14.75 5.74 18.83
CA ILE A 124 13.72 5.04 19.59
C ILE A 124 13.51 3.67 18.95
N PRO A 125 13.93 2.57 19.57
CA PRO A 125 13.72 1.24 19.00
C PRO A 125 12.22 0.90 18.97
N SER A 126 11.80 0.22 17.93
CA SER A 126 10.46 -0.31 17.78
C SER A 126 10.10 -1.31 18.89
N HIS A 127 8.82 -1.62 18.99
CA HIS A 127 8.36 -2.64 19.95
C HIS A 127 8.63 -4.04 19.37
N GLN A 128 8.76 -5.01 20.21
CA GLN A 128 9.08 -6.43 19.99
C GLN A 128 8.57 -7.01 18.64
N ASP A 129 9.49 -7.45 17.79
CA ASP A 129 9.24 -8.09 16.49
C ASP A 129 8.34 -7.23 15.57
N THR A 130 8.42 -5.88 15.70
CA THR A 130 7.69 -4.93 14.87
C THR A 130 8.62 -3.88 14.28
N ARG A 131 8.15 -3.23 13.24
CA ARG A 131 8.79 -2.09 12.59
C ARG A 131 7.79 -0.94 12.45
N PRO A 132 8.20 0.32 12.51
CA PRO A 132 7.36 1.43 12.11
C PRO A 132 7.44 1.60 10.59
N GLY A 133 6.37 2.06 10.00
CA GLY A 133 6.30 2.39 8.58
C GLY A 133 5.65 3.75 8.41
N GLU A 134 4.46 3.76 7.92
CA GLU A 134 3.66 4.92 7.58
C GLU A 134 2.89 5.50 8.78
N GLY A 135 2.44 6.76 8.67
CA GLY A 135 1.65 7.43 9.69
C GLY A 135 2.42 7.73 10.98
N MET A 136 3.72 7.97 10.91
CA MET A 136 4.47 8.47 12.05
C MET A 136 4.22 9.97 12.23
N GLN A 137 3.83 10.40 13.42
CA GLN A 137 3.42 11.77 13.67
C GLN A 137 3.92 12.29 15.01
N VAL A 138 4.37 13.55 15.06
CA VAL A 138 4.53 14.28 16.33
C VAL A 138 3.41 15.28 16.51
N ILE A 139 2.70 15.19 17.63
CA ILE A 139 1.60 16.08 17.97
C ILE A 139 1.81 16.74 19.34
N GLU A 140 1.55 18.06 19.45
CA GLU A 140 1.45 18.72 20.75
C GLU A 140 0.12 18.36 21.42
N LEU A 141 0.19 17.70 22.57
CA LEU A 141 -1.00 17.41 23.38
C LEU A 141 -1.09 18.36 24.58
N THR A 142 -2.23 19.01 24.72
CA THR A 142 -2.57 19.80 25.91
C THR A 142 -3.88 19.34 26.51
N THR A 143 -3.81 18.29 27.32
CA THR A 143 -4.96 17.69 27.99
C THR A 143 -4.87 17.88 29.51
N GLN A 144 -5.93 17.53 30.26
CA GLN A 144 -5.88 17.54 31.72
C GLN A 144 -4.88 16.53 32.33
N TYR A 145 -4.33 15.60 31.55
CA TYR A 145 -3.46 14.51 32.02
C TYR A 145 -2.04 14.60 31.49
N PHE A 146 -1.82 15.33 30.41
CA PHE A 146 -0.53 15.44 29.76
C PHE A 146 -0.41 16.79 29.05
N THR A 147 0.79 17.35 29.04
CA THR A 147 1.14 18.53 28.23
C THR A 147 2.55 18.35 27.71
N GLY A 148 2.75 18.40 26.41
CA GLY A 148 4.00 18.25 25.71
C GLY A 148 3.83 17.57 24.37
N ASP A 149 4.93 17.25 23.72
CA ASP A 149 4.96 16.63 22.42
C ASP A 149 4.93 15.10 22.54
N VAL A 150 4.10 14.49 21.72
CA VAL A 150 3.92 13.04 21.67
C VAL A 150 4.24 12.54 20.27
N LEU A 151 5.21 11.64 20.17
CA LEU A 151 5.46 10.87 18.96
C LEU A 151 4.53 9.66 18.96
N LEU A 152 3.77 9.54 17.88
CA LEU A 152 2.99 8.40 17.48
C LEU A 152 3.84 7.54 16.55
N MET A 153 3.80 6.23 16.71
CA MET A 153 4.56 5.28 15.91
C MET A 153 3.75 4.00 15.77
N ASN A 154 3.43 3.60 14.55
CA ASN A 154 2.74 2.35 14.25
C ASN A 154 3.64 1.13 14.52
N ASN A 155 3.10 -0.07 14.49
CA ASN A 155 3.84 -1.31 14.69
C ASN A 155 3.33 -2.35 13.69
N GLU A 156 3.98 -2.43 12.56
CA GLU A 156 3.81 -3.52 11.61
C GLU A 156 4.52 -4.78 12.09
N ALA A 157 3.96 -5.92 11.79
CA ALA A 157 4.53 -7.19 12.17
C ALA A 157 5.64 -7.60 11.21
N CYS A 158 6.85 -7.74 11.70
CA CYS A 158 7.96 -8.32 10.93
C CYS A 158 8.45 -9.66 11.51
N GLY A 159 7.76 -10.19 12.48
CA GLY A 159 8.08 -11.48 13.07
C GLY A 159 6.87 -12.14 13.74
N LYS A 160 6.85 -13.45 13.77
CA LYS A 160 5.74 -14.27 14.28
C LYS A 160 5.33 -14.03 15.76
N ASN A 161 6.09 -13.27 16.51
CA ASN A 161 5.76 -12.89 17.88
C ASN A 161 5.52 -11.39 18.00
N ALA A 162 5.25 -10.73 16.88
CA ALA A 162 4.97 -9.32 16.84
C ALA A 162 3.82 -8.93 17.76
N LYS A 163 3.85 -7.69 18.18
CA LYS A 163 2.86 -7.06 19.04
C LYS A 163 2.36 -5.81 18.34
N GLY A 164 1.50 -5.97 17.37
CA GLY A 164 0.94 -4.89 16.56
C GLY A 164 0.49 -3.64 17.34
N GLY A 165 -0.49 -2.94 16.84
CA GLY A 165 -1.00 -1.72 17.47
C GLY A 165 -0.07 -0.52 17.30
N VAL A 166 -0.21 0.46 18.16
CA VAL A 166 0.52 1.73 18.11
C VAL A 166 1.27 2.00 19.41
N SER A 167 2.37 2.75 19.32
CA SER A 167 3.19 3.18 20.45
C SER A 167 3.20 4.71 20.56
N LEU A 168 3.14 5.23 21.79
CA LEU A 168 3.23 6.66 22.09
C LEU A 168 4.44 6.95 22.97
N TYR A 169 5.21 7.97 22.61
CA TYR A 169 6.37 8.45 23.37
C TYR A 169 6.23 9.94 23.67
N ASP A 170 6.55 10.35 24.91
CA ASP A 170 6.77 11.75 25.31
C ASP A 170 8.14 12.17 24.75
N VAL A 171 8.13 13.02 23.75
CA VAL A 171 9.31 13.58 23.07
C VAL A 171 9.47 15.09 23.33
N THR A 172 8.80 15.63 24.35
CA THR A 172 8.99 17.03 24.80
C THR A 172 10.45 17.37 25.07
N ASP A 173 11.25 16.38 25.42
CA ASP A 173 12.71 16.43 25.46
C ASP A 173 13.24 15.38 24.48
N PRO A 174 13.51 15.75 23.20
CA PRO A 174 13.87 14.78 22.16
C PRO A 174 15.17 14.02 22.44
N SER A 175 16.04 14.58 23.29
CA SER A 175 17.26 13.89 23.73
C SER A 175 17.02 12.81 24.80
N ASN A 176 15.77 12.70 25.32
CA ASN A 176 15.42 11.76 26.39
C ASN A 176 13.95 11.30 26.26
N PRO A 177 13.58 10.62 25.16
CA PRO A 177 12.22 10.13 24.91
C PRO A 177 11.73 9.23 26.03
N LYS A 178 10.44 9.35 26.39
CA LYS A 178 9.82 8.52 27.43
C LYS A 178 8.60 7.79 26.89
N LYS A 179 8.61 6.50 27.03
CA LYS A 179 7.47 5.66 26.68
C LYS A 179 6.23 6.04 27.50
N LEU A 180 5.12 6.31 26.82
CA LEU A 180 3.80 6.54 27.40
C LEU A 180 2.93 5.29 27.35
N SER A 181 2.75 4.74 26.15
CA SER A 181 2.09 3.46 25.93
C SER A 181 2.74 2.72 24.74
N THR A 182 2.51 1.42 24.64
CA THR A 182 2.98 0.61 23.52
C THR A 182 1.95 -0.42 23.15
N ASN A 183 1.93 -0.82 21.91
CA ASN A 183 1.10 -1.86 21.33
C ASN A 183 -0.37 -1.79 21.80
N PHE A 184 -0.98 -0.62 21.75
CA PHE A 184 -2.42 -0.49 21.90
C PHE A 184 -3.09 -0.53 20.52
N GLY A 185 -4.19 -1.18 20.43
CA GLY A 185 -4.97 -1.44 19.24
C GLY A 185 -6.05 -2.44 19.59
N ASP A 186 -6.88 -2.82 18.66
CA ASP A 186 -7.85 -3.88 18.87
C ASP A 186 -7.21 -5.28 18.75
N ARG A 187 -7.99 -6.31 18.80
CA ARG A 187 -7.51 -7.69 18.89
C ARG A 187 -8.54 -8.64 18.33
N GLU A 188 -8.11 -9.53 17.52
CA GLU A 188 -8.91 -10.66 17.10
C GLU A 188 -9.55 -11.41 18.28
N PRO A 189 -10.82 -11.83 18.20
CA PRO A 189 -11.48 -12.57 19.27
C PRO A 189 -10.73 -13.82 19.69
N GLY A 190 -10.09 -13.76 20.85
CA GLY A 190 -9.31 -14.85 21.43
C GLY A 190 -7.81 -14.71 21.27
N SER A 191 -7.34 -13.69 20.60
CA SER A 191 -5.92 -13.30 20.59
C SER A 191 -5.53 -12.61 21.89
N SER A 192 -4.25 -12.69 22.24
CA SER A 192 -3.63 -11.91 23.31
C SER A 192 -2.85 -10.71 22.75
N ASP A 193 -2.66 -10.69 21.47
CA ASP A 193 -1.84 -9.74 20.74
C ASP A 193 -2.75 -8.78 19.97
N THR A 194 -2.35 -7.55 19.85
CA THR A 194 -3.05 -6.51 19.07
C THR A 194 -2.80 -6.76 17.60
N ASN A 195 -3.77 -6.36 16.81
CA ASN A 195 -3.70 -6.39 15.35
C ASN A 195 -2.54 -5.51 14.86
N GLU A 196 -2.03 -5.84 13.72
CA GLU A 196 -1.04 -5.05 13.00
C GLU A 196 -1.67 -3.73 12.57
N ILE A 197 -0.92 -2.64 12.65
CA ILE A 197 -1.39 -1.32 12.27
C ILE A 197 -0.42 -0.76 11.23
N HIS A 198 -0.94 -0.53 10.03
CA HIS A 198 -0.16 0.02 8.93
C HIS A 198 0.06 1.52 9.09
N SER A 199 -1.00 2.31 9.27
CA SER A 199 -0.93 3.77 9.45
C SER A 199 -1.73 4.24 10.65
N ALA A 200 -1.45 5.45 11.14
CA ALA A 200 -2.18 6.04 12.27
C ALA A 200 -2.06 7.57 12.28
N PHE A 201 -3.14 8.26 12.63
CA PHE A 201 -3.17 9.71 12.72
C PHE A 201 -3.83 10.21 14.02
N ALA A 202 -3.19 11.15 14.73
CA ALA A 202 -3.68 11.71 15.99
C ALA A 202 -4.15 13.16 15.85
N TRP A 203 -5.19 13.52 16.61
CA TRP A 203 -5.67 14.92 16.70
C TRP A 203 -6.05 15.32 18.11
N ASP A 204 -5.86 16.61 18.44
CA ASP A 204 -6.23 17.21 19.73
C ASP A 204 -7.39 18.19 19.55
N THR A 205 -8.51 17.95 20.22
CA THR A 205 -9.69 18.82 20.21
C THR A 205 -9.66 19.88 21.32
N GLY A 206 -8.56 19.99 22.05
CA GLY A 206 -8.37 20.89 23.20
C GLY A 206 -8.83 20.29 24.53
N ASP A 207 -9.98 19.63 24.58
CA ASP A 207 -10.47 18.92 25.78
C ASP A 207 -10.10 17.44 25.78
N ARG A 208 -9.94 16.86 24.59
CA ARG A 208 -9.63 15.46 24.33
C ARG A 208 -8.67 15.33 23.17
N ALA A 209 -7.97 14.21 23.16
CA ALA A 209 -7.15 13.81 22.04
C ALA A 209 -7.52 12.39 21.62
N TYR A 210 -7.44 12.14 20.32
CA TYR A 210 -7.80 10.88 19.69
C TYR A 210 -6.71 10.44 18.73
N VAL A 211 -6.76 9.19 18.34
CA VAL A 211 -5.98 8.62 17.25
C VAL A 211 -6.87 7.67 16.46
N VAL A 212 -6.79 7.70 15.15
CA VAL A 212 -7.34 6.69 14.27
C VAL A 212 -6.22 5.74 13.85
N LEU A 213 -6.53 4.47 13.70
CA LEU A 213 -5.60 3.39 13.34
C LEU A 213 -6.17 2.66 12.14
N THR A 214 -5.31 2.26 11.22
CA THR A 214 -5.63 1.35 10.13
C THR A 214 -5.51 -0.08 10.62
N ASP A 215 -6.65 -0.75 10.85
CA ASP A 215 -6.70 -2.15 11.29
C ASP A 215 -7.25 -3.06 10.19
N ASN A 216 -6.38 -3.51 9.30
CA ASN A 216 -6.76 -4.31 8.15
C ASN A 216 -6.85 -5.83 8.45
N GLU A 217 -6.67 -6.27 9.71
CA GLU A 217 -6.87 -7.67 10.08
C GLU A 217 -8.36 -8.05 10.19
N GLU A 218 -9.25 -7.05 10.25
CA GLU A 218 -10.70 -7.25 10.24
C GLU A 218 -11.42 -6.20 9.37
N SER A 219 -12.71 -6.43 9.08
CA SER A 219 -13.49 -5.53 8.19
C SER A 219 -13.88 -4.19 8.82
N THR A 220 -13.77 -4.06 10.14
CA THR A 220 -13.92 -2.78 10.86
C THR A 220 -12.57 -2.10 10.95
N ASP A 221 -12.04 -1.69 9.82
CA ASP A 221 -10.66 -1.25 9.61
C ASP A 221 -10.35 0.18 10.10
N VAL A 222 -11.36 0.97 10.48
CA VAL A 222 -11.22 2.32 11.00
C VAL A 222 -11.39 2.34 12.51
N ASP A 223 -10.30 2.19 13.24
CA ASP A 223 -10.28 2.15 14.71
C ASP A 223 -9.99 3.51 15.32
N ILE A 224 -10.88 4.03 16.18
CA ILE A 224 -10.67 5.31 16.88
C ILE A 224 -10.44 5.10 18.38
N PHE A 225 -9.29 5.55 18.87
CA PHE A 225 -8.90 5.51 20.28
C PHE A 225 -8.88 6.89 20.93
N ASP A 226 -9.37 7.00 22.18
CA ASP A 226 -9.20 8.17 23.07
C ASP A 226 -7.80 8.08 23.72
N ILE A 227 -6.92 9.00 23.34
CA ILE A 227 -5.57 9.19 23.89
C ILE A 227 -5.46 10.42 24.80
N THR A 228 -6.58 11.04 25.20
CA THR A 228 -6.59 12.15 26.18
C THR A 228 -5.70 11.87 27.39
N LYS A 229 -5.56 10.59 27.72
CA LYS A 229 -4.61 10.07 28.68
C LYS A 229 -3.64 9.14 27.98
N PRO A 230 -2.53 9.63 27.39
CA PRO A 230 -1.71 8.89 26.45
C PRO A 230 -1.05 7.63 27.03
N ASN A 231 -0.98 7.50 28.35
CA ASN A 231 -0.54 6.27 29.01
C ASN A 231 -1.68 5.26 29.28
N ARG A 232 -2.88 5.49 28.78
CA ARG A 232 -4.07 4.62 28.89
C ARG A 232 -5.03 4.82 27.72
N PRO A 233 -4.63 4.57 26.49
CA PRO A 233 -5.51 4.62 25.34
C PRO A 233 -6.75 3.75 25.53
N ARG A 234 -7.86 4.11 24.88
CA ARG A 234 -9.13 3.39 24.95
C ARG A 234 -9.84 3.44 23.62
N LEU A 235 -10.23 2.30 23.11
CA LEU A 235 -11.11 2.19 21.96
C LEU A 235 -12.41 2.97 22.19
N VAL A 236 -12.79 3.79 21.22
CA VAL A 236 -13.99 4.62 21.20
C VAL A 236 -15.01 4.11 20.21
N ALA A 237 -14.55 3.76 19.00
CA ALA A 237 -15.38 3.30 17.91
C ALA A 237 -14.54 2.50 16.91
N GLU A 238 -15.24 1.66 16.14
CA GLU A 238 -14.75 0.88 15.03
C GLU A 238 -15.75 1.05 13.89
N TYR A 239 -15.29 1.27 12.66
CA TYR A 239 -16.14 1.46 11.50
C TYR A 239 -15.67 0.59 10.34
N ASP A 240 -16.62 0.05 9.58
CA ASP A 240 -16.43 -0.59 8.29
C ASP A 240 -17.06 0.32 7.22
N LEU A 241 -16.24 0.93 6.36
CA LEU A 241 -16.78 1.85 5.36
C LEU A 241 -17.37 1.12 4.15
N ASN A 242 -17.13 -0.18 4.01
CA ASN A 242 -17.86 -1.03 3.07
C ASN A 242 -19.35 -1.21 3.45
N ASP A 243 -19.78 -0.76 4.65
CA ASP A 243 -21.21 -0.61 4.97
C ASP A 243 -21.89 0.49 4.12
N PHE A 244 -21.08 1.37 3.50
CA PHE A 244 -21.52 2.40 2.54
C PHE A 244 -21.18 1.98 1.12
N ASP A 245 -21.72 2.35 0.11
CA ASP A 245 -21.54 1.87 -1.28
C ASP A 245 -20.29 2.54 -1.91
N VAL A 246 -19.12 2.31 -1.33
CA VAL A 246 -17.86 2.94 -1.74
C VAL A 246 -17.14 2.20 -2.90
N ASN A 247 -17.52 0.96 -3.20
CA ASN A 247 -16.92 0.18 -4.28
C ASN A 247 -17.49 0.55 -5.65
N GLN A 248 -16.65 0.48 -6.69
CA GLN A 248 -17.04 0.67 -8.10
C GLN A 248 -16.89 -0.64 -8.92
N PRO A 249 -17.74 -1.66 -8.66
CA PRO A 249 -17.57 -2.99 -9.25
C PRO A 249 -17.70 -3.03 -10.78
N GLU A 250 -18.33 -2.04 -11.40
CA GLU A 250 -18.38 -1.91 -12.87
C GLU A 250 -17.03 -1.54 -13.49
N LEU A 251 -16.12 -0.97 -12.70
CA LEU A 251 -14.74 -0.68 -13.10
C LEU A 251 -13.77 -1.81 -12.68
N GLY A 252 -14.23 -2.74 -11.84
CA GLY A 252 -13.42 -3.78 -11.25
C GLY A 252 -12.85 -3.41 -9.88
N LEU A 253 -13.12 -2.20 -9.40
CA LEU A 253 -12.63 -1.65 -8.14
C LEU A 253 -13.47 -2.17 -6.97
N THR A 254 -12.96 -3.16 -6.26
CA THR A 254 -13.68 -3.87 -5.20
C THR A 254 -12.83 -4.26 -3.99
N ASP A 255 -11.54 -3.97 -4.02
CA ASP A 255 -10.61 -4.24 -2.92
C ASP A 255 -10.45 -2.98 -2.06
N SER A 256 -11.52 -2.64 -1.32
CA SER A 256 -11.63 -1.39 -0.57
C SER A 256 -11.35 -1.62 0.91
N PHE A 257 -10.30 -1.02 1.39
CA PHE A 257 -9.84 -1.04 2.78
C PHE A 257 -9.14 0.29 3.13
N LEU A 258 -9.06 0.60 4.42
CA LEU A 258 -8.35 1.78 4.88
C LEU A 258 -6.84 1.61 4.67
N HIS A 259 -6.21 2.57 4.00
CA HIS A 259 -4.75 2.63 3.86
C HIS A 259 -4.16 3.73 4.74
N ASP A 260 -4.53 4.98 4.51
CA ASP A 260 -4.07 6.12 5.30
C ASP A 260 -5.20 7.12 5.59
N MET A 261 -4.94 8.10 6.47
CA MET A 261 -5.95 9.09 6.83
C MET A 261 -5.35 10.34 7.45
N VAL A 262 -6.05 11.46 7.28
CA VAL A 262 -5.78 12.71 8.01
C VAL A 262 -7.04 13.26 8.66
N VAL A 263 -6.89 14.02 9.75
CA VAL A 263 -8.02 14.68 10.44
C VAL A 263 -7.73 16.15 10.61
N LYS A 264 -8.60 17.02 10.05
CA LYS A 264 -8.48 18.48 10.19
C LYS A 264 -9.73 19.13 10.74
N GLN A 265 -9.54 20.29 11.38
CA GLN A 265 -10.63 21.10 11.90
C GLN A 265 -11.04 22.19 10.91
N PHE A 266 -12.31 22.16 10.50
CA PHE A 266 -12.93 23.21 9.69
C PHE A 266 -14.11 23.84 10.46
N GLY A 267 -13.92 25.06 10.94
CA GLY A 267 -14.90 25.71 11.80
C GLY A 267 -15.12 24.97 13.12
N ASP A 268 -16.32 24.47 13.34
CA ASP A 268 -16.69 23.71 14.55
C ASP A 268 -16.66 22.18 14.32
N GLN A 269 -16.30 21.72 13.10
CA GLN A 269 -16.30 20.32 12.72
C GLN A 269 -14.87 19.79 12.61
N TRP A 270 -14.69 18.51 12.94
CA TRP A 270 -13.51 17.72 12.66
C TRP A 270 -13.82 16.75 11.54
N ILE A 271 -13.14 16.89 10.42
CA ILE A 271 -13.32 16.06 9.23
C ILE A 271 -12.12 15.15 9.09
N MET A 272 -12.40 13.87 8.92
CA MET A 272 -11.43 12.84 8.59
C MET A 272 -11.53 12.57 7.09
N LEU A 273 -10.41 12.60 6.42
CA LEU A 273 -10.23 12.19 5.02
C LEU A 273 -9.46 10.87 5.07
N LEU A 274 -10.03 9.84 4.49
CA LEU A 274 -9.50 8.48 4.51
C LEU A 274 -9.22 8.06 3.08
N SER A 275 -8.03 7.55 2.85
CA SER A 275 -7.64 6.87 1.61
C SER A 275 -8.07 5.41 1.73
N TYR A 276 -9.04 5.01 0.91
CA TYR A 276 -9.75 3.74 1.08
C TYR A 276 -9.52 2.78 -0.10
N TRP A 277 -8.31 2.77 -0.63
CA TRP A 277 -7.82 1.97 -1.74
C TRP A 277 -8.75 2.04 -2.96
N ASP A 278 -9.31 0.93 -3.45
CA ASP A 278 -10.30 0.93 -4.54
C ASP A 278 -11.58 1.72 -4.25
N GLY A 279 -11.84 2.04 -2.99
CA GLY A 279 -12.95 2.88 -2.56
C GLY A 279 -12.68 4.38 -2.71
N GLY A 280 -11.51 4.76 -3.25
CA GLY A 280 -11.12 6.17 -3.41
C GLY A 280 -10.94 6.88 -2.06
N TYR A 281 -11.36 8.14 -1.97
CA TYR A 281 -11.17 8.98 -0.79
C TYR A 281 -12.49 9.24 -0.09
N VAL A 282 -12.58 8.87 1.18
CA VAL A 282 -13.82 8.90 1.98
C VAL A 282 -13.76 10.00 3.03
N LEU A 283 -14.85 10.74 3.21
CA LEU A 283 -14.96 11.78 4.23
C LEU A 283 -15.93 11.40 5.35
N LEU A 284 -15.45 11.52 6.61
CA LEU A 284 -16.25 11.36 7.81
C LEU A 284 -16.25 12.64 8.66
N ASP A 285 -17.40 13.06 9.20
CA ASP A 285 -17.46 14.02 10.31
C ASP A 285 -17.21 13.26 11.62
N VAL A 286 -16.05 13.48 12.21
CA VAL A 286 -15.59 12.89 13.48
C VAL A 286 -15.61 13.89 14.64
N THR A 287 -16.43 14.94 14.56
CA THR A 287 -16.66 15.89 15.67
C THR A 287 -17.11 15.16 16.95
N ASP A 288 -17.89 14.09 16.80
CA ASP A 288 -18.14 13.09 17.85
C ASP A 288 -17.62 11.72 17.37
N PRO A 289 -16.37 11.35 17.68
CA PRO A 289 -15.75 10.13 17.14
C PRO A 289 -16.50 8.83 17.48
N ALA A 290 -17.29 8.83 18.56
CA ALA A 290 -18.14 7.70 18.94
C ALA A 290 -19.39 7.55 18.06
N ASN A 291 -19.70 8.54 17.25
CA ASN A 291 -20.86 8.59 16.34
C ASN A 291 -20.45 9.34 15.06
N ALA A 292 -19.39 8.92 14.40
CA ALA A 292 -18.94 9.50 13.16
C ALA A 292 -20.05 9.45 12.09
N VAL A 293 -20.05 10.43 11.21
CA VAL A 293 -21.08 10.56 10.16
C VAL A 293 -20.40 10.52 8.80
N PHE A 294 -20.78 9.55 7.99
CA PHE A 294 -20.35 9.48 6.60
C PHE A 294 -20.86 10.72 5.83
N ILE A 295 -19.94 11.41 5.16
CA ILE A 295 -20.24 12.59 4.35
C ILE A 295 -20.39 12.18 2.87
N GLY A 296 -19.45 11.41 2.37
CA GLY A 296 -19.39 10.94 0.99
C GLY A 296 -18.02 10.36 0.68
N ASP A 297 -17.89 9.89 -0.52
CA ASP A 297 -16.67 9.33 -1.11
C ASP A 297 -16.46 9.89 -2.52
N THR A 298 -15.25 9.75 -3.04
CA THR A 298 -14.94 10.08 -4.42
C THR A 298 -15.18 8.86 -5.31
N GLU A 299 -15.34 9.11 -6.61
CA GLU A 299 -15.46 8.08 -7.62
C GLU A 299 -14.28 8.19 -8.60
N PHE A 300 -13.64 7.08 -8.93
CA PHE A 300 -12.66 7.04 -10.00
C PHE A 300 -13.36 7.22 -11.35
N ALA A 301 -12.66 7.82 -12.32
CA ALA A 301 -13.19 8.04 -13.66
C ALA A 301 -13.44 6.70 -14.39
N GLU A 302 -14.44 6.64 -15.31
CA GLU A 302 -14.67 5.44 -16.16
C GLU A 302 -13.45 5.06 -17.02
N VAL A 303 -12.58 6.00 -17.29
CA VAL A 303 -11.37 5.84 -18.12
C VAL A 303 -10.26 6.60 -17.42
N ASP A 304 -9.13 5.94 -17.24
CA ASP A 304 -7.91 6.53 -16.70
C ASP A 304 -7.52 7.80 -17.50
N PRO A 305 -7.47 8.97 -16.86
CA PRO A 305 -7.24 10.23 -17.55
C PRO A 305 -5.78 10.38 -17.99
N GLU A 306 -4.81 9.89 -17.23
CA GLU A 306 -3.39 10.02 -17.53
C GLU A 306 -2.97 9.13 -18.72
N LEU A 307 -3.44 7.89 -18.78
CA LEU A 307 -3.25 7.01 -19.94
C LEU A 307 -3.95 7.53 -21.18
N LEU A 308 -5.14 8.12 -21.02
CA LEU A 308 -5.87 8.69 -22.13
C LEU A 308 -5.14 9.91 -22.72
N GLU A 309 -4.56 10.76 -21.85
CA GLU A 309 -3.83 11.96 -22.29
C GLU A 309 -2.47 11.60 -22.91
N SER A 310 -1.66 10.77 -22.23
CA SER A 310 -0.29 10.43 -22.63
C SER A 310 -0.24 9.53 -23.87
N LEU A 311 -1.04 8.46 -23.88
CA LEU A 311 -0.99 7.41 -24.90
C LEU A 311 -2.23 7.33 -25.79
N GLY A 312 -3.34 7.98 -25.41
CA GLY A 312 -4.62 7.86 -26.10
C GLY A 312 -5.25 6.48 -25.93
N VAL A 313 -4.90 5.78 -24.87
CA VAL A 313 -5.42 4.46 -24.50
C VAL A 313 -6.59 4.64 -23.57
N SER A 314 -7.62 3.81 -23.71
CA SER A 314 -8.81 3.84 -22.87
C SER A 314 -8.85 2.56 -22.04
N LEU A 315 -8.32 2.62 -20.84
CA LEU A 315 -8.39 1.58 -19.81
C LEU A 315 -9.16 2.13 -18.60
N THR A 316 -9.63 1.27 -17.74
CA THR A 316 -10.13 1.66 -16.41
C THR A 316 -8.94 1.95 -15.50
N PRO A 317 -9.04 2.92 -14.57
CA PRO A 317 -8.02 3.11 -13.54
C PRO A 317 -7.87 1.85 -12.66
N GLU A 318 -6.77 1.72 -11.96
CA GLU A 318 -6.52 0.60 -11.05
C GLU A 318 -7.04 0.84 -9.64
N GLY A 319 -7.36 2.08 -9.28
CA GLY A 319 -7.72 2.47 -7.93
C GLY A 319 -6.48 2.82 -7.11
N ASN A 320 -6.29 2.15 -5.98
CA ASN A 320 -5.10 2.30 -5.12
C ASN A 320 -4.98 3.65 -4.43
N GLY A 321 -6.09 4.29 -4.04
CA GLY A 321 -6.09 5.53 -3.26
C GLY A 321 -5.29 5.37 -1.97
N HIS A 322 -4.10 5.96 -1.94
CA HIS A 322 -3.07 5.68 -0.95
C HIS A 322 -3.06 6.70 0.20
N GLN A 323 -2.78 7.97 -0.10
CA GLN A 323 -2.68 9.05 0.88
C GLN A 323 -3.40 10.30 0.35
N ALA A 324 -3.92 11.15 1.23
CA ALA A 324 -4.57 12.39 0.81
C ALA A 324 -4.44 13.49 1.86
N GLU A 325 -4.37 14.76 1.38
CA GLU A 325 -4.24 15.91 2.24
C GLU A 325 -5.14 17.06 1.80
N PHE A 326 -5.82 17.72 2.76
CA PHE A 326 -6.59 18.92 2.50
C PHE A 326 -5.71 20.12 2.24
N THR A 327 -6.08 20.97 1.29
CA THR A 327 -5.54 22.33 1.23
C THR A 327 -5.74 23.03 2.58
N ILE A 328 -4.92 24.03 2.90
CA ILE A 328 -4.94 24.69 4.20
C ILE A 328 -6.32 25.28 4.57
N ASP A 329 -7.10 25.69 3.58
CA ASP A 329 -8.46 26.21 3.74
C ASP A 329 -9.55 25.11 3.75
N GLY A 330 -9.21 23.89 3.29
CA GLY A 330 -10.11 22.76 3.20
C GLY A 330 -11.11 22.83 2.03
N GLY A 331 -10.91 23.72 1.07
CA GLY A 331 -11.79 23.84 -0.10
C GLY A 331 -11.53 22.75 -1.15
N LEU A 332 -10.31 22.27 -1.22
CA LEU A 332 -9.86 21.19 -2.08
C LEU A 332 -9.07 20.17 -1.24
N PHE A 333 -8.87 18.99 -1.79
CA PHE A 333 -7.87 18.05 -1.30
C PHE A 333 -7.16 17.37 -2.48
N ILE A 334 -5.96 16.92 -2.21
CA ILE A 334 -5.12 16.20 -3.16
C ILE A 334 -5.02 14.76 -2.65
N GLY A 335 -5.25 13.80 -3.53
CA GLY A 335 -5.05 12.38 -3.26
C GLY A 335 -3.94 11.82 -4.13
N THR A 336 -3.29 10.77 -3.67
CA THR A 336 -2.23 10.05 -4.39
C THR A 336 -2.61 8.59 -4.52
N ASP A 337 -2.43 8.02 -5.70
CA ASP A 337 -2.57 6.59 -5.93
C ASP A 337 -1.19 5.95 -5.93
N GLU A 338 -1.04 4.83 -5.26
CA GLU A 338 0.20 4.08 -5.23
C GLU A 338 0.08 2.81 -6.07
N ASP A 339 0.94 2.67 -7.06
CA ASP A 339 1.00 1.49 -7.90
C ASP A 339 2.48 1.10 -8.16
N PHE A 340 2.80 -0.16 -7.91
CA PHE A 340 4.13 -0.73 -8.09
C PHE A 340 4.26 -1.60 -9.34
N ALA A 341 3.29 -1.56 -10.24
CA ALA A 341 3.27 -2.45 -11.38
C ALA A 341 2.80 -1.74 -12.66
N PRO A 342 3.71 -1.11 -13.45
CA PRO A 342 3.34 -0.34 -14.64
C PRO A 342 2.74 -1.20 -15.77
N TYR A 343 2.47 -2.47 -15.47
CA TYR A 343 1.80 -3.40 -16.37
C TYR A 343 0.84 -4.31 -15.59
N ARG A 344 -0.41 -4.35 -15.99
CA ARG A 344 -1.34 -5.39 -15.57
C ARG A 344 -1.34 -6.57 -16.54
N THR A 345 -1.77 -7.74 -16.09
CA THR A 345 -1.98 -8.88 -16.98
C THR A 345 -3.29 -8.73 -17.77
N ASP A 346 -3.25 -9.12 -19.05
CA ASP A 346 -4.47 -9.46 -19.78
C ASP A 346 -5.03 -10.79 -19.27
N ALA A 347 -6.24 -11.15 -19.67
CA ALA A 347 -6.84 -12.41 -19.29
C ALA A 347 -5.95 -13.61 -19.71
N LEU A 348 -5.92 -14.65 -18.86
CA LEU A 348 -5.31 -15.93 -19.23
C LEU A 348 -6.17 -16.59 -20.30
N ASN A 349 -5.62 -16.75 -21.48
CA ASN A 349 -6.25 -17.46 -22.59
C ASN A 349 -5.79 -18.92 -22.63
N ILE A 350 -6.69 -19.87 -22.39
CA ILE A 350 -6.48 -21.27 -22.76
C ILE A 350 -6.70 -21.39 -24.26
N THR A 351 -5.63 -21.65 -25.03
CA THR A 351 -5.69 -21.60 -26.50
C THR A 351 -5.93 -22.95 -27.17
N THR A 352 -5.89 -24.05 -26.41
CA THR A 352 -6.13 -25.42 -26.90
C THR A 352 -7.16 -26.14 -26.03
N GLY A 353 -7.62 -27.30 -26.52
CA GLY A 353 -8.52 -28.19 -25.77
C GLY A 353 -10.00 -27.83 -25.82
N GLU A 354 -10.79 -28.53 -24.99
CA GLU A 354 -12.24 -28.38 -24.95
C GLU A 354 -12.69 -27.09 -24.28
N PHE A 355 -11.86 -26.60 -23.35
CA PHE A 355 -12.17 -25.44 -22.50
C PHE A 355 -11.37 -24.20 -22.91
N ALA A 356 -10.99 -24.10 -24.21
CA ALA A 356 -10.37 -22.91 -24.73
C ALA A 356 -11.26 -21.68 -24.49
N GLY A 357 -10.67 -20.60 -23.95
CA GLY A 357 -11.38 -19.38 -23.55
C GLY A 357 -10.56 -18.51 -22.62
N GLU A 358 -11.14 -17.42 -22.18
CA GLU A 358 -10.56 -16.40 -21.29
C GLU A 358 -10.93 -16.69 -19.83
N TYR A 359 -9.93 -16.53 -18.96
CA TYR A 359 -10.04 -16.71 -17.51
C TYR A 359 -9.30 -15.55 -16.84
N GLU A 360 -9.70 -15.20 -15.64
CA GLU A 360 -9.05 -14.17 -14.84
C GLU A 360 -7.60 -14.52 -14.55
N SER A 361 -6.72 -13.52 -14.63
CA SER A 361 -5.32 -13.61 -14.22
C SER A 361 -4.82 -12.29 -13.67
N VAL A 362 -3.89 -12.37 -12.73
CA VAL A 362 -3.21 -11.22 -12.12
C VAL A 362 -1.72 -11.52 -11.98
N ILE A 363 -0.89 -10.49 -11.86
CA ILE A 363 0.52 -10.63 -11.47
C ILE A 363 0.56 -11.13 -10.01
N VAL A 364 1.57 -11.90 -9.67
CA VAL A 364 1.83 -12.26 -8.28
C VAL A 364 2.80 -11.22 -7.72
N PRO A 365 2.41 -10.46 -6.70
CA PRO A 365 3.28 -9.42 -6.14
C PRO A 365 4.65 -9.97 -5.73
N GLY A 366 5.71 -9.28 -6.17
CA GLY A 366 7.11 -9.71 -6.04
C GLY A 366 7.59 -10.69 -7.13
N GLY A 367 6.69 -11.15 -8.03
CA GLY A 367 7.06 -11.91 -9.22
C GLY A 367 7.18 -11.00 -10.44
N GLN A 368 7.91 -11.45 -11.47
CA GLN A 368 8.04 -10.66 -12.69
C GLN A 368 6.80 -10.78 -13.58
N PRO A 369 6.31 -9.67 -14.17
CA PRO A 369 5.19 -9.71 -15.11
C PRO A 369 5.59 -10.34 -16.45
N PRO A 370 4.63 -10.81 -17.27
CA PRO A 370 4.91 -11.20 -18.65
C PRO A 370 5.52 -10.07 -19.50
N ALA A 371 5.43 -8.82 -19.06
CA ALA A 371 6.01 -7.66 -19.72
C ALA A 371 7.54 -7.67 -19.85
N ILE A 372 8.25 -8.45 -19.02
CA ILE A 372 9.70 -8.63 -19.16
C ILE A 372 10.09 -9.50 -20.37
N LEU A 373 9.15 -10.20 -20.99
CA LEU A 373 9.39 -11.03 -22.15
C LEU A 373 9.45 -10.19 -23.44
N ASP A 374 10.24 -10.62 -24.42
CA ASP A 374 10.48 -9.89 -25.68
C ASP A 374 9.20 -9.48 -26.44
N ASP A 375 8.11 -10.25 -26.30
CA ASP A 375 6.82 -10.02 -26.97
C ASP A 375 5.69 -9.67 -26.00
N LEU A 376 6.02 -9.34 -24.75
CA LEU A 376 5.10 -8.96 -23.66
C LEU A 376 4.03 -10.03 -23.38
N THR A 377 4.31 -11.30 -23.72
CA THR A 377 3.31 -12.37 -23.64
C THR A 377 3.92 -13.66 -23.14
N LEU A 378 3.46 -14.15 -22.01
CA LEU A 378 3.77 -15.50 -21.54
C LEU A 378 2.98 -16.50 -22.38
N SER A 379 3.64 -17.37 -23.13
CA SER A 379 2.97 -18.38 -23.93
C SER A 379 3.64 -19.75 -23.86
N GLY A 380 2.84 -20.81 -23.84
CA GLY A 380 3.37 -22.18 -23.85
C GLY A 380 2.37 -23.23 -23.33
N PRO A 381 2.69 -24.51 -23.55
CA PRO A 381 2.00 -25.59 -22.87
C PRO A 381 2.40 -25.66 -21.41
N VAL A 382 1.46 -25.91 -20.52
CA VAL A 382 1.72 -25.93 -19.08
C VAL A 382 1.99 -27.36 -18.57
N VAL A 383 2.69 -27.47 -17.43
CA VAL A 383 2.95 -28.73 -16.74
C VAL A 383 2.57 -28.60 -15.27
N TYR A 384 1.85 -29.57 -14.72
CA TYR A 384 1.51 -29.60 -13.30
C TYR A 384 2.71 -29.96 -12.44
N GLY A 385 3.07 -29.10 -11.48
CA GLY A 385 4.20 -29.22 -10.56
C GLY A 385 3.84 -29.53 -9.10
N GLY A 386 2.55 -29.61 -8.77
CA GLY A 386 2.11 -29.80 -7.38
C GLY A 386 2.04 -28.49 -6.61
N TYR A 387 2.51 -28.50 -5.37
CA TYR A 387 2.56 -27.31 -4.51
C TYR A 387 3.86 -26.53 -4.60
N GLY A 388 4.97 -27.17 -4.94
CA GLY A 388 6.25 -26.53 -5.18
C GLY A 388 7.00 -26.05 -3.92
N CYS A 389 6.55 -26.37 -2.71
CA CYS A 389 7.27 -25.99 -1.50
C CYS A 389 8.57 -26.81 -1.30
N PRO A 390 9.60 -26.27 -0.62
CA PRO A 390 10.88 -26.96 -0.38
C PRO A 390 10.72 -28.35 0.27
N ASP A 391 9.74 -28.53 1.12
CA ASP A 391 9.44 -29.79 1.83
C ASP A 391 8.38 -30.66 1.13
N SER A 392 7.85 -30.21 -0.03
CA SER A 392 6.85 -30.94 -0.81
C SER A 392 7.49 -31.88 -1.84
N ALA A 393 6.66 -32.49 -2.68
CA ALA A 393 7.17 -33.32 -3.79
C ALA A 393 7.94 -32.46 -4.79
N ALA A 394 9.13 -32.90 -5.16
CA ALA A 394 10.03 -32.14 -6.05
C ALA A 394 9.38 -31.83 -7.41
N ILE A 395 9.55 -30.60 -7.86
CA ILE A 395 9.20 -30.14 -9.20
C ILE A 395 10.10 -30.85 -10.22
N PRO A 396 9.57 -31.49 -11.29
CA PRO A 396 10.40 -32.05 -12.35
C PRO A 396 11.04 -30.92 -13.18
N SER A 397 12.23 -31.14 -13.74
CA SER A 397 12.74 -30.22 -14.76
C SER A 397 11.95 -30.35 -16.06
N PRO A 398 11.93 -29.32 -16.93
CA PRO A 398 11.27 -29.41 -18.24
C PRO A 398 11.76 -30.62 -19.09
N GLU A 399 13.03 -30.97 -18.96
CA GLU A 399 13.66 -32.09 -19.66
C GLU A 399 13.22 -33.47 -19.13
N ASP A 400 12.84 -33.54 -17.86
CA ASP A 400 12.36 -34.76 -17.20
C ASP A 400 10.88 -35.05 -17.47
N VAL A 401 10.14 -34.12 -18.11
CA VAL A 401 8.75 -34.34 -18.52
C VAL A 401 8.69 -34.89 -19.93
N PRO A 402 8.30 -36.17 -20.11
CA PRO A 402 8.40 -36.85 -21.41
C PRO A 402 7.53 -36.18 -22.48
N GLY A 403 8.18 -35.68 -23.54
CA GLY A 403 7.51 -35.11 -24.72
C GLY A 403 7.11 -33.64 -24.56
N TYR A 404 7.36 -33.01 -23.41
CA TYR A 404 6.99 -31.60 -23.16
C TYR A 404 7.73 -30.65 -24.11
N LEU A 405 9.07 -30.75 -24.17
CA LEU A 405 9.88 -29.87 -25.01
C LEU A 405 9.58 -30.02 -26.52
N ASP A 406 9.01 -31.13 -26.93
CA ASP A 406 8.58 -31.34 -28.33
C ASP A 406 7.30 -30.56 -28.69
N LEU A 407 6.58 -30.03 -27.69
CA LEU A 407 5.36 -29.24 -27.86
C LEU A 407 5.63 -27.74 -27.94
N LEU A 408 6.81 -27.29 -27.52
CA LEU A 408 7.19 -25.88 -27.56
C LEU A 408 7.29 -25.37 -28.99
N GLN A 409 6.79 -24.16 -29.21
CA GLN A 409 6.87 -23.39 -30.43
C GLN A 409 7.92 -22.29 -30.28
N PRO A 410 8.42 -21.70 -31.37
CA PRO A 410 9.31 -20.55 -31.26
C PRO A 410 8.62 -19.37 -30.53
N GLY A 411 9.24 -18.87 -29.50
CA GLY A 411 8.66 -17.83 -28.62
C GLY A 411 7.88 -18.37 -27.43
N ASP A 412 7.90 -19.71 -27.19
CA ASP A 412 7.29 -20.27 -25.98
C ASP A 412 8.28 -20.31 -24.82
N GLU A 413 7.75 -20.04 -23.65
CA GLU A 413 8.39 -20.29 -22.36
C GLU A 413 8.02 -21.67 -21.81
N THR A 414 8.87 -22.19 -20.94
CA THR A 414 8.55 -23.38 -20.16
C THR A 414 7.77 -22.97 -18.92
N ILE A 415 6.54 -23.49 -18.78
CA ILE A 415 5.59 -23.03 -17.75
C ILE A 415 5.21 -24.16 -16.80
N ILE A 416 5.46 -23.96 -15.50
CA ILE A 416 5.01 -24.88 -14.44
C ILE A 416 3.78 -24.32 -13.73
N VAL A 417 2.80 -25.18 -13.46
CA VAL A 417 1.59 -24.83 -12.69
C VAL A 417 1.74 -25.31 -11.26
N LEU A 418 1.67 -24.39 -10.31
CA LEU A 418 1.77 -24.66 -8.87
C LEU A 418 0.52 -24.21 -8.13
N GLN A 419 0.07 -25.01 -7.17
CA GLN A 419 -1.06 -24.65 -6.34
C GLN A 419 -0.63 -23.69 -5.22
N ARG A 420 -1.44 -22.63 -4.96
CA ARG A 420 -1.24 -21.67 -3.87
C ARG A 420 -1.05 -22.35 -2.52
N GLY A 421 -1.80 -23.37 -2.22
CA GLY A 421 -1.60 -24.14 -1.01
C GLY A 421 -2.87 -24.76 -0.46
N PRO A 422 -2.69 -25.62 0.56
CA PRO A 422 -3.71 -26.56 1.00
C PRO A 422 -4.61 -25.99 2.10
N THR A 423 -4.95 -24.71 2.11
CA THR A 423 -5.90 -24.19 3.11
C THR A 423 -7.20 -25.02 3.07
N GLY A 424 -7.48 -25.68 4.18
CA GLY A 424 -8.60 -26.60 4.27
C GLY A 424 -8.28 -28.04 3.84
N ASP A 425 -7.07 -28.33 3.35
CA ASP A 425 -6.61 -29.72 3.19
C ASP A 425 -5.74 -30.14 4.39
N PRO A 426 -6.30 -30.82 5.40
CA PRO A 426 -5.54 -31.23 6.56
C PRO A 426 -4.52 -32.34 6.27
N SER A 427 -4.47 -32.86 5.04
CA SER A 427 -3.58 -33.96 4.65
C SER A 427 -2.21 -33.47 4.18
N ALA A 428 -2.06 -32.16 3.90
CA ALA A 428 -0.83 -31.59 3.35
C ALA A 428 -0.39 -30.28 4.04
N PRO A 429 -0.26 -30.25 5.38
CA PRO A 429 0.14 -29.02 6.08
C PRO A 429 1.59 -28.57 5.81
N GLU A 430 2.44 -29.50 5.35
CA GLU A 430 3.83 -29.24 4.97
C GLU A 430 3.99 -28.57 3.59
N GLU A 431 2.89 -28.41 2.88
CA GLU A 431 2.90 -27.83 1.53
C GLU A 431 2.48 -26.34 1.52
N ALA A 432 2.36 -25.75 2.72
CA ALA A 432 2.13 -24.32 2.89
C ALA A 432 3.46 -23.57 2.96
N CYS A 433 3.73 -22.75 1.98
CA CYS A 433 4.88 -21.84 1.90
C CYS A 433 4.53 -20.64 1.02
N PHE A 434 5.35 -19.61 1.06
CA PHE A 434 5.13 -18.40 0.27
C PHE A 434 5.27 -18.64 -1.24
N PRO A 435 4.60 -17.83 -2.09
CA PRO A 435 4.73 -17.91 -3.54
C PRO A 435 6.18 -17.83 -4.03
N GLY A 436 6.99 -16.92 -3.48
CA GLY A 436 8.40 -16.79 -3.83
C GLY A 436 9.24 -18.03 -3.53
N GLU A 437 8.98 -18.74 -2.40
CA GLU A 437 9.65 -20.03 -2.13
C GLU A 437 9.33 -21.07 -3.19
N LYS A 438 8.08 -21.11 -3.70
CA LYS A 438 7.66 -21.99 -4.79
C LYS A 438 8.27 -21.60 -6.13
N ALA A 439 8.33 -20.28 -6.40
CA ALA A 439 8.97 -19.74 -7.59
C ALA A 439 10.46 -20.08 -7.61
N HIS A 440 11.15 -19.96 -6.47
CA HIS A 440 12.54 -20.37 -6.32
C HIS A 440 12.76 -21.85 -6.65
N GLU A 441 11.94 -22.76 -6.15
CA GLU A 441 12.01 -24.19 -6.47
C GLU A 441 11.75 -24.46 -7.97
N ALA A 442 10.88 -23.68 -8.61
CA ALA A 442 10.63 -23.75 -10.05
C ALA A 442 11.84 -23.26 -10.87
N ALA A 443 12.44 -22.12 -10.50
CA ALA A 443 13.65 -21.58 -11.10
C ALA A 443 14.83 -22.54 -10.96
N LEU A 444 15.04 -23.13 -9.78
CA LEU A 444 16.06 -24.17 -9.55
C LEU A 444 15.83 -25.41 -10.43
N ALA A 445 14.58 -25.75 -10.73
CA ALA A 445 14.25 -26.86 -11.63
C ALA A 445 14.39 -26.50 -13.11
N GLY A 446 14.62 -25.21 -13.46
CA GLY A 446 14.88 -24.71 -14.80
C GLY A 446 13.66 -24.36 -15.62
N TRP A 447 12.59 -23.91 -14.95
CA TRP A 447 11.41 -23.35 -15.57
C TRP A 447 11.59 -21.85 -15.82
N ASP A 448 11.01 -21.32 -16.90
CA ASP A 448 11.04 -19.89 -17.26
C ASP A 448 9.91 -19.12 -16.59
N ALA A 449 8.79 -19.77 -16.25
CA ALA A 449 7.63 -19.14 -15.65
C ALA A 449 6.84 -20.07 -14.72
N VAL A 450 6.15 -19.44 -13.75
CA VAL A 450 5.21 -20.09 -12.84
C VAL A 450 3.82 -19.55 -13.08
N LEU A 451 2.86 -20.45 -13.28
CA LEU A 451 1.44 -20.15 -13.21
C LEU A 451 0.92 -20.67 -11.86
N PHE A 452 0.68 -19.76 -10.92
CA PHE A 452 0.02 -20.11 -9.68
C PHE A 452 -1.49 -20.27 -9.87
N VAL A 453 -2.08 -21.12 -9.05
CA VAL A 453 -3.52 -21.32 -9.09
C VAL A 453 -4.13 -21.14 -7.69
N GLN A 454 -5.21 -20.37 -7.64
CA GLN A 454 -5.94 -20.06 -6.42
C GLN A 454 -6.43 -21.32 -5.71
N ARG A 455 -6.79 -21.19 -4.44
CA ARG A 455 -7.37 -22.27 -3.63
C ARG A 455 -8.78 -22.65 -4.12
N HIS A 456 -9.16 -23.89 -3.89
CA HIS A 456 -10.47 -24.42 -4.26
C HIS A 456 -11.65 -23.78 -3.51
N VAL A 457 -11.40 -23.08 -2.40
CA VAL A 457 -12.45 -22.43 -1.58
C VAL A 457 -12.94 -21.13 -2.21
N ASP A 458 -12.09 -20.48 -3.02
CA ASP A 458 -12.39 -19.25 -3.77
C ASP A 458 -12.06 -19.48 -5.25
N PRO A 459 -12.85 -20.34 -5.94
CA PRO A 459 -12.41 -20.92 -7.22
C PRO A 459 -12.46 -19.96 -8.39
N ASP A 460 -13.21 -18.89 -8.28
CA ASP A 460 -13.56 -17.98 -9.36
C ASP A 460 -12.74 -16.67 -9.33
N THR A 461 -11.86 -16.49 -8.32
CA THR A 461 -11.02 -15.32 -8.13
C THR A 461 -9.55 -15.67 -8.35
N ALA A 462 -8.80 -14.83 -9.04
CA ALA A 462 -7.36 -14.95 -9.20
C ALA A 462 -6.63 -14.20 -8.07
N PHE A 463 -6.29 -14.90 -7.01
CA PHE A 463 -5.50 -14.39 -5.90
C PHE A 463 -4.55 -15.47 -5.36
N CYS A 464 -3.25 -15.25 -5.41
CA CYS A 464 -2.27 -16.28 -5.03
C CYS A 464 -1.37 -15.92 -3.84
N GLY A 465 -1.54 -14.75 -3.26
CA GLY A 465 -0.67 -14.24 -2.20
C GLY A 465 0.66 -13.72 -2.75
N SER A 466 1.53 -13.28 -1.88
CA SER A 466 2.81 -12.64 -2.17
C SER A 466 3.94 -13.20 -1.29
N GLY A 467 5.13 -12.59 -1.38
CA GLY A 467 6.23 -12.75 -0.43
C GLY A 467 7.27 -13.82 -0.78
N ALA A 468 8.48 -13.58 -0.26
CA ALA A 468 9.67 -14.43 -0.36
C ALA A 468 10.22 -14.64 -1.79
N PHE A 469 10.00 -13.69 -2.70
CA PHE A 469 10.63 -13.73 -4.03
C PHE A 469 12.12 -13.38 -3.94
N VAL A 470 12.96 -14.20 -4.55
CA VAL A 470 14.41 -14.04 -4.62
C VAL A 470 14.96 -14.31 -6.04
N ASP A 471 14.10 -14.60 -6.99
CA ASP A 471 14.45 -14.91 -8.37
C ASP A 471 13.61 -14.08 -9.34
N GLU A 472 14.22 -13.60 -10.39
CA GLU A 472 13.57 -12.96 -11.52
C GLU A 472 12.87 -14.00 -12.40
N ILE A 473 11.71 -14.48 -12.01
CA ILE A 473 10.91 -15.45 -12.73
C ILE A 473 9.52 -14.90 -13.02
N VAL A 474 9.01 -15.10 -14.22
CA VAL A 474 7.62 -14.69 -14.53
C VAL A 474 6.64 -15.46 -13.65
N ALA A 475 5.79 -14.74 -12.93
CA ALA A 475 4.84 -15.30 -11.99
C ALA A 475 3.45 -14.69 -12.19
N VAL A 476 2.52 -15.51 -12.67
CA VAL A 476 1.13 -15.14 -12.92
C VAL A 476 0.21 -16.00 -12.06
N CYS A 477 -0.83 -15.43 -11.53
CA CYS A 477 -1.88 -16.13 -10.79
C CYS A 477 -3.15 -16.27 -11.64
N THR A 478 -3.86 -17.37 -11.47
CA THR A 478 -5.17 -17.59 -12.09
C THR A 478 -6.12 -18.31 -11.14
N THR A 479 -7.37 -18.44 -11.56
CA THR A 479 -8.44 -19.07 -10.79
C THR A 479 -8.26 -20.58 -10.64
N HIS A 480 -8.85 -21.16 -9.61
CA HIS A 480 -8.91 -22.62 -9.45
C HIS A 480 -9.80 -23.27 -10.54
N GLU A 481 -10.77 -22.53 -11.06
CA GLU A 481 -11.55 -22.96 -12.21
C GLU A 481 -10.67 -23.18 -13.45
N ALA A 482 -9.83 -22.18 -13.80
CA ALA A 482 -8.90 -22.28 -14.92
C ALA A 482 -7.97 -23.49 -14.78
N PHE A 483 -7.50 -23.77 -13.55
CA PHE A 483 -6.69 -24.96 -13.27
C PHE A 483 -7.40 -26.27 -13.66
N HIS A 484 -8.66 -26.44 -13.27
CA HIS A 484 -9.44 -27.63 -13.68
C HIS A 484 -9.59 -27.72 -15.20
N LYS A 485 -9.83 -26.58 -15.86
CA LYS A 485 -9.98 -26.51 -17.32
C LYS A 485 -8.68 -26.84 -18.05
N LEU A 486 -7.52 -26.36 -17.57
CA LEU A 486 -6.19 -26.62 -18.12
C LEU A 486 -5.86 -28.13 -18.17
N PHE A 487 -6.31 -28.89 -17.18
CA PHE A 487 -5.98 -30.31 -17.05
C PHE A 487 -7.17 -31.24 -17.30
N GLY A 488 -8.33 -30.69 -17.69
CA GLY A 488 -9.53 -31.49 -17.95
C GLY A 488 -10.02 -32.29 -16.74
N LEU A 489 -9.90 -31.71 -15.54
CA LEU A 489 -10.25 -32.36 -14.27
C LEU A 489 -11.77 -32.37 -14.04
N ASP A 490 -12.26 -33.37 -13.31
CA ASP A 490 -13.65 -33.50 -12.92
C ASP A 490 -13.79 -33.26 -11.41
N PRO A 491 -14.71 -32.39 -10.93
CA PRO A 491 -15.68 -31.65 -11.76
C PRO A 491 -15.04 -30.46 -12.46
N VAL A 492 -15.38 -30.25 -13.72
CA VAL A 492 -15.04 -29.08 -14.51
C VAL A 492 -15.91 -27.87 -14.10
N GLU A 493 -17.04 -28.15 -13.51
CA GLU A 493 -17.90 -27.17 -12.83
C GLU A 493 -18.06 -27.62 -11.37
N GLY A 494 -18.11 -26.69 -10.43
CA GLY A 494 -18.15 -26.93 -8.98
C GLY A 494 -19.06 -28.08 -8.50
N PRO A 495 -18.86 -28.61 -7.30
CA PRO A 495 -17.96 -28.05 -6.28
C PRO A 495 -16.47 -28.32 -6.61
N TRP A 496 -15.68 -27.29 -6.52
CA TRP A 496 -14.24 -27.37 -6.76
C TRP A 496 -13.55 -28.09 -5.60
N THR A 497 -12.54 -28.92 -5.94
CA THR A 497 -11.76 -29.67 -4.95
C THR A 497 -10.31 -29.73 -5.37
N TYR A 498 -9.42 -30.03 -4.45
CA TYR A 498 -8.04 -30.35 -4.81
C TYR A 498 -8.03 -31.60 -5.70
N PRO A 499 -7.25 -31.59 -6.81
CA PRO A 499 -7.16 -32.73 -7.69
C PRO A 499 -6.29 -33.83 -7.09
N GLU A 500 -6.91 -34.83 -6.48
CA GLU A 500 -6.21 -35.98 -5.91
C GLU A 500 -5.64 -36.94 -6.96
N ASP A 501 -6.12 -36.88 -8.20
CA ASP A 501 -5.81 -37.84 -9.26
C ASP A 501 -4.85 -37.31 -10.34
N ILE A 502 -4.34 -36.08 -10.20
CA ILE A 502 -3.37 -35.51 -11.16
C ILE A 502 -1.94 -35.79 -10.71
N ALA A 503 -1.15 -36.38 -11.60
CA ALA A 503 0.27 -36.66 -11.31
C ALA A 503 1.15 -35.45 -11.66
N ILE A 504 2.12 -35.16 -10.80
CA ILE A 504 3.19 -34.20 -11.13
C ILE A 504 3.86 -34.62 -12.44
N GLY A 505 4.11 -33.64 -13.32
CA GLY A 505 4.60 -33.87 -14.68
C GLY A 505 3.50 -34.12 -15.71
N THR A 506 2.20 -34.02 -15.33
CA THR A 506 1.11 -34.04 -16.30
C THR A 506 1.14 -32.77 -17.14
N ILE A 507 1.16 -32.94 -18.48
CA ILE A 507 1.09 -31.82 -19.44
C ILE A 507 -0.37 -31.40 -19.57
N GLY A 508 -0.63 -30.11 -19.43
CA GLY A 508 -1.93 -29.46 -19.63
C GLY A 508 -2.08 -28.82 -20.99
N GLU A 509 -3.10 -28.00 -21.12
CA GLU A 509 -3.38 -27.22 -22.32
C GLU A 509 -2.35 -26.10 -22.50
N ARG A 510 -2.40 -25.42 -23.63
CA ARG A 510 -1.56 -24.27 -23.94
C ARG A 510 -2.25 -22.99 -23.47
N ILE A 511 -1.46 -22.06 -22.92
CA ILE A 511 -1.93 -20.75 -22.51
C ILE A 511 -1.22 -19.61 -23.27
N GLU A 512 -1.84 -18.45 -23.22
CA GLU A 512 -1.28 -17.14 -23.52
C GLU A 512 -1.78 -16.13 -22.47
N VAL A 513 -0.86 -15.34 -21.89
CA VAL A 513 -1.16 -14.23 -20.97
C VAL A 513 -0.34 -13.04 -21.44
N GLY A 514 -1.02 -12.00 -21.91
CA GLY A 514 -0.40 -10.73 -22.32
C GLY A 514 -0.19 -9.79 -21.15
N SER A 515 0.58 -8.73 -21.41
CA SER A 515 0.70 -7.57 -20.53
C SER A 515 0.11 -6.34 -21.19
N ILE A 516 -0.53 -5.50 -20.38
CA ILE A 516 -1.11 -4.23 -20.80
C ILE A 516 -0.38 -3.16 -19.98
N PHE A 517 0.26 -2.20 -20.67
CA PHE A 517 0.85 -1.06 -19.97
C PHE A 517 -0.27 -0.14 -19.48
N ASP A 518 -0.25 0.17 -18.20
CA ASP A 518 -1.21 1.01 -17.50
C ASP A 518 -0.56 2.15 -16.71
N GLY A 519 0.78 2.23 -16.73
CA GLY A 519 1.52 3.28 -16.06
C GLY A 519 1.66 3.03 -14.57
N TRP A 520 2.19 4.01 -13.87
CA TRP A 520 2.34 4.04 -12.43
C TRP A 520 1.22 4.89 -11.79
N GLY A 521 1.08 4.83 -10.47
CA GLY A 521 0.12 5.65 -9.74
C GLY A 521 0.34 7.16 -9.93
N TYR A 522 -0.71 7.93 -9.77
CA TYR A 522 -0.73 9.37 -10.06
C TYR A 522 -1.51 10.18 -9.01
N VAL A 523 -1.67 11.47 -9.23
CA VAL A 523 -2.21 12.45 -8.28
C VAL A 523 -3.57 12.93 -8.73
N HIS A 524 -4.50 13.10 -7.80
CA HIS A 524 -5.85 13.61 -8.02
C HIS A 524 -6.08 14.92 -7.28
N LEU A 525 -6.84 15.82 -7.87
CA LEU A 525 -7.37 17.02 -7.24
C LEU A 525 -8.88 16.91 -7.11
N PHE A 526 -9.40 16.98 -5.90
CA PHE A 526 -10.84 16.93 -5.64
C PHE A 526 -11.36 18.21 -4.98
N ASP A 527 -12.61 18.53 -5.27
CA ASP A 527 -13.37 19.55 -4.55
C ASP A 527 -14.01 18.93 -3.29
N THR A 528 -13.70 19.48 -2.12
CA THR A 528 -14.14 18.90 -0.83
C THR A 528 -15.66 18.94 -0.62
N GLU A 529 -16.37 19.93 -1.20
CA GLU A 529 -17.83 20.03 -1.03
C GLU A 529 -18.59 19.08 -1.95
N THR A 530 -18.11 18.90 -3.18
CA THR A 530 -18.81 18.10 -4.22
C THR A 530 -18.26 16.71 -4.40
N LEU A 531 -17.03 16.45 -3.93
CA LEU A 531 -16.24 15.23 -4.13
C LEU A 531 -15.97 14.91 -5.62
N GLU A 532 -16.18 15.90 -6.50
CA GLU A 532 -15.88 15.77 -7.91
C GLU A 532 -14.40 16.01 -8.17
N GLU A 533 -13.78 15.13 -8.95
CA GLU A 533 -12.44 15.30 -9.47
C GLU A 533 -12.36 16.56 -10.35
N ARG A 534 -11.30 17.33 -10.18
CA ARG A 534 -11.03 18.55 -10.95
C ARG A 534 -9.96 18.33 -11.99
N ASP A 535 -8.91 17.61 -11.63
CA ASP A 535 -7.75 17.36 -12.46
C ASP A 535 -6.94 16.18 -11.93
N THR A 536 -6.03 15.66 -12.75
CA THR A 536 -5.02 14.68 -12.38
C THR A 536 -3.64 15.16 -12.76
N TYR A 537 -2.59 14.55 -12.20
CA TYR A 537 -1.21 14.86 -12.54
C TYR A 537 -0.33 13.63 -12.37
N ALA A 538 0.48 13.34 -13.36
CA ALA A 538 1.59 12.40 -13.30
C ALA A 538 2.86 13.03 -13.85
N ILE A 539 4.02 12.53 -13.46
CA ILE A 539 5.27 12.83 -14.18
C ILE A 539 5.24 12.15 -15.56
N ASP A 540 5.85 12.78 -16.57
CA ASP A 540 5.84 12.26 -17.96
C ASP A 540 6.36 10.80 -18.03
N GLU A 541 7.38 10.47 -17.19
CA GLU A 541 8.01 9.17 -17.15
C GLU A 541 7.10 8.06 -16.57
N ALA A 542 6.19 8.40 -15.68
CA ALA A 542 5.28 7.43 -15.06
C ALA A 542 4.29 6.80 -16.08
N HIS A 543 3.99 7.52 -17.17
CA HIS A 543 3.10 7.05 -18.23
C HIS A 543 3.78 6.87 -19.59
N ASP A 544 5.10 6.61 -19.59
CA ASP A 544 5.88 6.24 -20.77
C ASP A 544 6.44 4.82 -20.63
N PRO A 545 6.02 3.86 -21.48
CA PRO A 545 6.52 2.47 -21.43
C PRO A 545 8.04 2.31 -21.52
N ASP A 546 8.75 3.32 -22.02
CA ASP A 546 10.21 3.29 -22.09
C ASP A 546 10.86 3.42 -20.67
N PHE A 547 10.09 3.84 -19.68
CA PHE A 547 10.51 3.98 -18.28
C PHE A 547 9.88 2.93 -17.34
N ALA A 548 9.18 1.95 -17.87
CA ALA A 548 8.52 0.94 -17.04
C ALA A 548 9.48 0.05 -16.25
N PHE A 549 10.75 -0.09 -16.67
CA PHE A 549 11.74 -0.94 -16.00
C PHE A 549 13.12 -0.30 -15.98
N GLY A 550 13.85 -0.49 -14.87
CA GLY A 550 15.25 -0.05 -14.72
C GLY A 550 15.42 1.40 -14.26
N TYR A 551 14.36 2.04 -13.83
CA TYR A 551 14.34 3.42 -13.33
C TYR A 551 13.83 3.56 -11.90
N GLY A 552 13.59 2.45 -11.20
CA GLY A 552 12.92 2.41 -9.91
C GLY A 552 11.40 2.58 -10.06
N ASP A 553 10.70 2.63 -8.94
CA ASP A 553 9.26 2.86 -8.94
C ASP A 553 8.98 4.34 -9.22
N LEU A 554 8.12 4.62 -10.18
CA LEU A 554 7.77 5.99 -10.59
C LEU A 554 6.34 6.37 -10.14
N SER A 555 5.88 5.71 -9.10
CA SER A 555 4.62 5.99 -8.43
C SER A 555 4.74 7.19 -7.49
N VAL A 556 3.61 7.80 -7.14
CA VAL A 556 3.55 8.80 -6.08
C VAL A 556 3.19 8.12 -4.76
N HIS A 557 3.80 8.58 -3.64
CA HIS A 557 3.51 8.06 -2.31
C HIS A 557 2.69 9.05 -1.49
N GLU A 558 3.31 10.10 -0.99
CA GLU A 558 2.66 11.06 -0.11
C GLU A 558 2.57 12.48 -0.69
N VAL A 559 1.63 13.26 -0.14
CA VAL A 559 1.48 14.69 -0.39
C VAL A 559 1.48 15.48 0.91
N ALA A 560 2.26 16.56 0.96
CA ALA A 560 2.21 17.56 2.01
C ALA A 560 1.82 18.93 1.42
N VAL A 561 0.81 19.58 1.97
CA VAL A 561 0.41 20.91 1.51
C VAL A 561 1.26 22.01 2.14
N ASP A 562 1.44 23.11 1.42
CA ASP A 562 2.11 24.28 1.98
C ASP A 562 1.25 24.90 3.11
N PRO A 563 1.81 25.08 4.33
CA PRO A 563 1.07 25.62 5.45
C PRO A 563 0.73 27.12 5.36
N GLN A 564 1.20 27.82 4.31
CA GLN A 564 1.00 29.25 4.09
C GLN A 564 0.33 29.58 2.77
N ASP A 565 0.43 28.70 1.74
CA ASP A 565 -0.13 28.91 0.40
C ASP A 565 -1.14 27.80 0.07
N PRO A 566 -2.46 28.11 0.00
CA PRO A 566 -3.48 27.11 -0.27
C PRO A 566 -3.41 26.51 -1.67
N SER A 567 -2.58 27.07 -2.54
CA SER A 567 -2.43 26.60 -3.92
C SER A 567 -1.23 25.67 -4.13
N LEU A 568 -0.41 25.41 -3.10
CA LEU A 568 0.88 24.73 -3.26
C LEU A 568 0.94 23.45 -2.44
N ALA A 569 1.51 22.39 -3.03
CA ALA A 569 1.77 21.13 -2.35
C ALA A 569 3.07 20.49 -2.88
N TYR A 570 3.59 19.54 -2.10
CA TYR A 570 4.82 18.80 -2.37
C TYR A 570 4.52 17.31 -2.33
N LEU A 571 5.11 16.57 -3.26
CA LEU A 571 4.89 15.14 -3.46
C LEU A 571 6.19 14.38 -3.32
N SER A 572 6.20 13.33 -2.53
CA SER A 572 7.21 12.29 -2.62
C SER A 572 6.80 11.32 -3.75
N TYR A 573 7.67 11.21 -4.74
CA TYR A 573 7.35 10.50 -5.98
C TYR A 573 8.33 9.34 -6.21
N TYR A 574 8.67 8.62 -5.16
CA TYR A 574 9.66 7.53 -5.18
C TYR A 574 10.91 7.91 -6.00
N SER A 575 11.29 7.07 -6.96
CA SER A 575 12.41 7.33 -7.87
C SER A 575 12.15 8.50 -8.83
N GLY A 576 10.93 8.98 -8.94
CA GLY A 576 10.56 10.22 -9.64
C GLY A 576 11.01 11.49 -8.91
N GLY A 577 11.49 11.39 -7.67
CA GLY A 577 12.04 12.50 -6.90
C GLY A 577 11.00 13.27 -6.08
N LEU A 578 11.38 14.45 -5.57
CA LEU A 578 10.45 15.37 -4.90
C LEU A 578 9.86 16.33 -5.92
N ARG A 579 8.53 16.51 -5.92
CA ARG A 579 7.82 17.40 -6.84
C ARG A 579 7.08 18.49 -6.09
N ALA A 580 7.04 19.70 -6.63
CA ALA A 580 6.19 20.78 -6.16
C ALA A 580 5.09 21.04 -7.21
N ILE A 581 3.84 20.92 -6.82
CA ILE A 581 2.67 21.16 -7.67
C ILE A 581 1.91 22.37 -7.18
N GLN A 582 1.34 23.12 -8.12
CA GLN A 582 0.51 24.27 -7.82
C GLN A 582 -0.89 24.09 -8.41
N ILE A 583 -1.90 24.30 -7.60
CA ILE A 583 -3.30 24.34 -8.03
C ILE A 583 -3.52 25.68 -8.73
N MET A 584 -3.82 25.63 -10.02
CA MET A 584 -4.08 26.80 -10.86
C MET A 584 -5.55 26.81 -11.26
N CYS A 585 -6.29 27.86 -10.90
CA CYS A 585 -7.69 28.01 -11.29
C CYS A 585 -7.82 29.15 -12.30
N ASP A 586 -8.39 28.88 -13.48
CA ASP A 586 -8.48 29.85 -14.59
C ASP A 586 -7.12 30.49 -14.97
N GLY A 587 -6.01 29.76 -14.76
CA GLY A 587 -4.64 30.18 -15.11
C GLY A 587 -3.98 31.12 -14.10
N VAL A 588 -4.49 31.18 -12.88
CA VAL A 588 -3.86 31.87 -11.72
C VAL A 588 -3.85 30.93 -10.50
N PRO A 589 -2.90 31.07 -9.56
CA PRO A 589 -2.88 30.25 -8.34
C PRO A 589 -4.23 30.28 -7.61
N TYR A 590 -4.63 29.14 -7.07
CA TYR A 590 -5.86 28.99 -6.28
C TYR A 590 -5.86 29.95 -5.10
N ASP A 591 -6.97 30.70 -4.95
CA ASP A 591 -7.25 31.60 -3.84
C ASP A 591 -8.71 31.35 -3.40
N PRO A 592 -8.94 30.78 -2.20
CA PRO A 592 -10.29 30.42 -1.73
C PRO A 592 -11.22 31.62 -1.60
N GLU A 593 -10.69 32.87 -1.47
CA GLU A 593 -11.51 34.07 -1.45
C GLU A 593 -12.03 34.46 -2.85
N VAL A 594 -11.40 33.94 -3.91
CA VAL A 594 -11.68 34.27 -5.31
C VAL A 594 -12.34 33.12 -6.05
N HIS A 595 -11.81 31.92 -5.89
CA HIS A 595 -12.21 30.71 -6.64
C HIS A 595 -13.22 29.88 -5.83
N VAL A 596 -14.46 30.38 -5.74
CA VAL A 596 -15.58 29.64 -5.13
C VAL A 596 -16.07 28.52 -6.05
N ASP A 597 -15.89 28.65 -7.34
CA ASP A 597 -16.13 27.63 -8.35
C ASP A 597 -14.77 27.05 -8.75
N THR A 598 -14.53 25.82 -8.39
CA THR A 598 -13.26 25.10 -8.58
C THR A 598 -13.21 24.29 -9.87
N SER A 599 -14.27 24.33 -10.71
CA SER A 599 -14.38 23.54 -11.95
C SER A 599 -13.34 23.86 -13.02
N GLY A 600 -12.60 24.96 -12.88
CA GLY A 600 -11.50 25.35 -13.76
C GLY A 600 -10.14 25.24 -13.09
N CYS A 601 -10.02 24.47 -12.01
CA CYS A 601 -8.74 24.23 -11.34
C CYS A 601 -8.01 23.04 -11.98
N GLU A 602 -6.70 23.17 -12.08
CA GLU A 602 -5.78 22.19 -12.65
C GLU A 602 -4.50 22.10 -11.80
N LEU A 603 -3.80 20.97 -11.85
CA LEU A 603 -2.51 20.73 -11.20
C LEU A 603 -1.38 21.08 -12.17
N VAL A 604 -0.39 21.83 -11.71
CA VAL A 604 0.76 22.23 -12.53
C VAL A 604 2.05 22.05 -11.74
N GLU A 605 3.00 21.29 -12.27
CA GLU A 605 4.33 21.21 -11.68
C GLU A 605 5.04 22.56 -11.75
N VAL A 606 5.55 23.02 -10.63
CA VAL A 606 6.24 24.33 -10.50
C VAL A 606 7.65 24.20 -9.94
N GLY A 607 8.09 23.01 -9.59
CA GLY A 607 9.42 22.75 -9.07
C GLY A 607 9.65 21.29 -8.71
N GLY A 608 10.86 20.94 -8.34
CA GLY A 608 11.20 19.62 -7.89
C GLY A 608 12.69 19.45 -7.59
N TYR A 609 13.04 18.25 -7.19
CA TYR A 609 14.42 17.81 -6.97
C TYR A 609 14.60 16.37 -7.44
N LEU A 610 15.68 16.12 -8.15
CA LEU A 610 16.10 14.79 -8.57
C LEU A 610 17.63 14.73 -8.61
N ASP A 611 18.23 13.86 -7.81
CA ASP A 611 19.68 13.78 -7.66
C ASP A 611 20.36 13.16 -8.90
N GLU A 612 21.64 13.48 -9.09
CA GLU A 612 22.44 12.90 -10.18
C GLU A 612 22.71 11.39 -10.01
N HIS A 613 22.48 10.85 -8.80
CA HIS A 613 22.61 9.44 -8.46
C HIS A 613 21.25 8.75 -8.24
N GLY A 614 20.17 9.51 -8.31
CA GLY A 614 18.81 9.11 -8.01
C GLY A 614 18.40 9.34 -6.56
N ASN A 615 17.12 9.27 -6.33
CA ASN A 615 16.46 9.29 -5.02
C ASN A 615 15.37 8.24 -4.99
N ASP A 616 14.90 7.92 -3.79
CA ASP A 616 13.72 7.11 -3.57
C ASP A 616 12.91 7.74 -2.43
N PHE A 617 12.21 8.85 -2.75
CA PHE A 617 11.47 9.62 -1.75
C PHE A 617 10.14 8.99 -1.39
N TRP A 618 9.95 8.71 -0.11
CA TRP A 618 8.80 8.02 0.44
C TRP A 618 7.86 8.96 1.22
N GLY A 619 8.29 9.49 2.35
CA GLY A 619 7.54 10.44 3.16
C GLY A 619 7.84 11.89 2.83
N VAL A 620 6.87 12.77 3.02
CA VAL A 620 7.03 14.23 2.89
C VAL A 620 6.25 14.97 3.97
N GLU A 621 6.89 15.94 4.64
CA GLU A 621 6.27 16.77 5.67
C GLU A 621 6.70 18.23 5.52
N THR A 622 5.87 19.18 5.92
CA THR A 622 6.14 20.61 5.81
C THR A 622 6.04 21.36 7.14
N PHE A 623 6.86 22.36 7.32
CA PHE A 623 6.74 23.30 8.44
C PHE A 623 7.17 24.71 8.07
N VAL A 624 6.77 25.69 8.89
CA VAL A 624 7.18 27.10 8.71
C VAL A 624 8.29 27.43 9.69
N GLY A 625 9.45 27.87 9.17
CA GLY A 625 10.56 28.34 9.99
C GLY A 625 10.29 29.70 10.68
N GLU A 626 11.14 30.08 11.66
CA GLU A 626 11.06 31.39 12.30
C GLU A 626 11.28 32.56 11.33
N ASP A 627 11.96 32.32 10.21
CA ASP A 627 12.18 33.28 9.12
C ASP A 627 10.94 33.47 8.23
N GLY A 628 9.93 32.61 8.38
CA GLY A 628 8.67 32.63 7.65
C GLY A 628 8.72 31.92 6.30
N MET A 629 9.76 31.15 6.02
CA MET A 629 9.84 30.29 4.84
C MET A 629 9.21 28.91 5.13
N THR A 630 8.69 28.27 4.09
CA THR A 630 8.23 26.88 4.16
C THR A 630 9.41 25.95 3.91
N TYR A 631 9.67 25.07 4.87
CA TYR A 631 10.62 23.97 4.76
C TYR A 631 9.89 22.67 4.46
N ILE A 632 10.52 21.84 3.64
CA ILE A 632 10.01 20.54 3.24
C ILE A 632 11.02 19.49 3.70
N LEU A 633 10.56 18.53 4.48
CA LEU A 633 11.30 17.34 4.87
C LEU A 633 10.88 16.20 3.95
N ALA A 634 11.83 15.50 3.38
CA ALA A 634 11.55 14.27 2.63
C ALA A 634 12.40 13.13 3.19
N SER A 635 11.82 11.97 3.35
CA SER A 635 12.54 10.75 3.66
C SER A 635 12.95 10.07 2.36
N ASP A 636 14.22 9.83 2.20
CA ASP A 636 14.78 9.04 1.12
C ASP A 636 15.07 7.64 1.65
N ARG A 637 14.47 6.62 1.05
CA ARG A 637 14.53 5.23 1.53
C ARG A 637 15.96 4.71 1.62
N ASP A 638 16.81 5.17 0.71
CA ASP A 638 18.17 4.69 0.55
C ASP A 638 19.18 5.37 1.45
N SER A 639 18.88 6.56 1.96
CA SER A 639 19.88 7.37 2.66
C SER A 639 19.39 7.99 3.96
N GLY A 640 18.21 8.62 4.01
CA GLY A 640 17.75 9.29 5.22
C GLY A 640 16.96 10.57 4.99
N LEU A 641 17.31 11.63 5.75
CA LEU A 641 16.58 12.88 5.74
C LEU A 641 17.14 13.86 4.70
N TRP A 642 16.29 14.33 3.83
CA TRP A 642 16.54 15.45 2.92
C TRP A 642 15.68 16.63 3.32
N ILE A 643 16.29 17.82 3.37
CA ILE A 643 15.63 19.06 3.80
C ILE A 643 15.70 20.06 2.67
N PHE A 644 14.54 20.57 2.29
CA PHE A 644 14.40 21.56 1.24
C PHE A 644 13.68 22.81 1.76
N VAL A 645 13.71 23.86 0.95
CA VAL A 645 12.98 25.11 1.20
C VAL A 645 12.27 25.55 -0.08
N ASP A 646 11.10 26.18 0.05
CA ASP A 646 10.47 26.95 -1.04
C ASP A 646 11.11 28.34 -1.09
N PRO A 647 11.95 28.67 -2.11
CA PRO A 647 12.74 29.90 -2.17
C PRO A 647 11.94 31.16 -2.45
#